data_ca13a0eaa8afdbc28d703293843828c2
#
_entry.id   ca13a0eaa8afdbc28d703293843828c2
#
_cell.length_a   1.000
_cell.length_b   1.000
_cell.length_c   1.000
_cell.angle_alpha   90.00
_cell.angle_beta   90.00
_cell.angle_gamma   90.00
#
_symmetry.space_group_name_H-M   'P 1'
#
loop_
_entity.id
_entity.type
_entity.pdbx_description
1 polymer ?
#
loop_
_entity_poly.entity_id
_entity_poly.type
_entity_poly.pdbx_seq_one_letter_code
_entity_poly.pdbx_strand_id
1 'polypeptide(L)'
;MNTYTKHIAQTLNLPERNVDATLTLLKEGCTIPFIARYRKERTGNLDELQITHIAEMNVRLIEIDKRKDTILRTIGEQGKLTNELENKIANCWDNTVLEDLYLPFKPKRRTKAQIAREQGLEPLAMLLLMQKEQNPIVASKRFVRGNVDNEIAALQGAKDIIAEMVSENQQARNTVRNMYKREAVLSSMVIKKMKSTDVAQKFSDYFDFSEPLRSCNSHRLLAMRRGETLGILRVSISIDEKDCIERLNRQFVHGKGACQTLVAEAIEDSFKRLINPSIENEFARLSKEKADEDAIKVFTENLRQLLLSAPLGQKRVLALDPGYSNGCKIACLDAQGSLLHHEIIYPHPPKRLYAQATVAMMRMINQYHIEAIAIGNGTASRESKEFVTDCITHLSEAGKETPKVFVVSEDGASIYSASAIAREEFPNEDVTTRGAVSIGRRLIDPLAELVKIDPKSIGVGQYQHDVDQAELRRSLDLTVESCVNQVGVNLNTASKHLLMYVSGLGSVLAQNIVDYRKEHGAFTSRTQLKKVPRLGTVAYQQSAGFLRIPNAKNPLDNSAVHPESYHIVEAMAKNKNCTVKELINNKKLLEHINLEEFVSTEVGLLTLNDILHELEKPGRDPREQLKEFEFDKSVHTIADLKEGMELPGIVTNITNFGVFVDVGVHQDGLVHISQLNSKFVSNPNTIVHLHQHIYVKVIEIDSKRNRIGLSMKNIKQPI
;
A
#
# COMPACT_ATOMS: atom_id res chain seq x y z
N MET A 1 20.28 27.38 0.85
CA MET A 1 19.86 25.98 0.57
C MET A 1 19.40 25.35 1.88
N ASN A 2 18.22 24.79 1.90
CA ASN A 2 17.64 24.24 3.13
C ASN A 2 18.39 22.94 3.51
N THR A 3 18.73 22.75 4.76
CA THR A 3 19.42 21.54 5.27
C THR A 3 18.68 20.26 4.87
N TYR A 4 17.34 20.33 4.80
CA TYR A 4 16.49 19.23 4.34
C TYR A 4 16.76 18.82 2.89
N THR A 5 16.87 19.80 1.97
CA THR A 5 17.15 19.55 0.56
C THR A 5 18.39 18.69 0.38
N LYS A 6 19.48 19.05 1.06
CA LYS A 6 20.74 18.31 1.01
C LYS A 6 20.61 16.89 1.55
N HIS A 7 19.95 16.72 2.70
CA HIS A 7 19.78 15.42 3.33
C HIS A 7 18.89 14.50 2.48
N ILE A 8 17.77 15.01 1.95
CA ILE A 8 16.87 14.28 1.05
C ILE A 8 17.62 13.85 -0.21
N ALA A 9 18.35 14.78 -0.83
CA ALA A 9 19.10 14.52 -2.06
C ALA A 9 20.13 13.39 -1.87
N GLN A 10 20.87 13.41 -0.77
CA GLN A 10 21.85 12.38 -0.44
C GLN A 10 21.18 11.02 -0.17
N THR A 11 20.08 11.00 0.59
CA THR A 11 19.40 9.75 0.97
C THR A 11 18.71 9.09 -0.22
N LEU A 12 18.06 9.88 -1.09
CA LEU A 12 17.36 9.37 -2.27
C LEU A 12 18.24 9.25 -3.51
N ASN A 13 19.52 9.65 -3.40
CA ASN A 13 20.47 9.71 -4.53
C ASN A 13 19.93 10.52 -5.72
N LEU A 14 19.37 11.69 -5.42
CA LEU A 14 18.82 12.63 -6.40
C LEU A 14 19.63 13.93 -6.45
N PRO A 15 19.63 14.66 -7.59
CA PRO A 15 20.25 15.98 -7.66
C PRO A 15 19.60 16.98 -6.71
N GLU A 16 20.39 17.71 -5.93
CA GLU A 16 19.89 18.71 -4.96
C GLU A 16 18.96 19.74 -5.60
N ARG A 17 19.27 20.18 -6.83
CA ARG A 17 18.43 21.12 -7.60
C ARG A 17 17.01 20.58 -7.82
N ASN A 18 16.88 19.30 -8.14
CA ASN A 18 15.59 18.68 -8.44
C ASN A 18 14.76 18.56 -7.17
N VAL A 19 15.39 18.18 -6.05
CA VAL A 19 14.75 18.11 -4.74
C VAL A 19 14.27 19.50 -4.28
N ASP A 20 15.10 20.53 -4.40
CA ASP A 20 14.77 21.90 -4.03
C ASP A 20 13.59 22.45 -4.83
N ALA A 21 13.59 22.25 -6.15
CA ALA A 21 12.49 22.62 -7.02
C ALA A 21 11.19 21.88 -6.66
N THR A 22 11.28 20.60 -6.33
CA THR A 22 10.13 19.81 -5.90
C THR A 22 9.56 20.31 -4.58
N LEU A 23 10.39 20.55 -3.58
CA LEU A 23 9.97 21.10 -2.28
C LEU A 23 9.34 22.48 -2.42
N THR A 24 9.86 23.30 -3.33
CA THR A 24 9.28 24.62 -3.64
C THR A 24 7.89 24.49 -4.23
N LEU A 25 7.70 23.61 -5.23
CA LEU A 25 6.40 23.36 -5.84
C LEU A 25 5.37 22.80 -4.83
N LEU A 26 5.79 21.87 -3.96
CA LEU A 26 4.94 21.34 -2.89
C LEU A 26 4.54 22.45 -1.89
N LYS A 27 5.45 23.35 -1.55
CA LYS A 27 5.17 24.51 -0.69
C LYS A 27 4.23 25.52 -1.35
N GLU A 28 4.29 25.67 -2.68
CA GLU A 28 3.37 26.45 -3.48
C GLU A 28 1.96 25.82 -3.54
N GLY A 29 1.77 24.62 -2.98
CA GLY A 29 0.51 23.89 -2.93
C GLY A 29 0.22 23.06 -4.18
N CYS A 30 1.24 22.79 -5.00
CA CYS A 30 1.10 21.90 -6.16
C CYS A 30 0.94 20.44 -5.70
N THR A 31 0.03 19.70 -6.32
CA THR A 31 -0.18 18.28 -6.07
C THR A 31 0.88 17.42 -6.77
N ILE A 32 1.11 16.22 -6.25
CA ILE A 32 2.11 15.28 -6.80
C ILE A 32 1.83 14.93 -8.26
N PRO A 33 0.58 14.56 -8.67
CA PRO A 33 0.31 14.26 -10.08
C PRO A 33 0.53 15.46 -11.01
N PHE A 34 0.20 16.67 -10.56
CA PHE A 34 0.43 17.89 -11.34
C PHE A 34 1.93 18.17 -11.53
N ILE A 35 2.72 18.02 -10.48
CA ILE A 35 4.18 18.20 -10.55
C ILE A 35 4.79 17.19 -11.52
N ALA A 36 4.49 15.91 -11.35
CA ALA A 36 5.02 14.82 -12.15
C ALA A 36 4.69 14.95 -13.63
N ARG A 37 3.50 15.48 -13.97
CA ARG A 37 3.05 15.55 -15.35
C ARG A 37 3.35 16.89 -16.04
N TYR A 38 3.19 18.01 -15.33
CA TYR A 38 3.22 19.34 -15.93
C TYR A 38 4.37 20.25 -15.46
N ARG A 39 5.27 19.74 -14.62
CA ARG A 39 6.44 20.51 -14.13
C ARG A 39 7.76 19.74 -14.26
N LYS A 40 7.84 18.85 -15.27
CA LYS A 40 8.97 17.95 -15.52
C LYS A 40 10.31 18.68 -15.68
N GLU A 41 10.34 19.78 -16.40
CA GLU A 41 11.57 20.58 -16.59
C GLU A 41 12.09 21.16 -15.27
N ARG A 42 11.20 21.63 -14.41
CA ARG A 42 11.57 22.20 -13.10
C ARG A 42 12.14 21.13 -12.17
N THR A 43 11.59 19.93 -12.20
CA THR A 43 11.98 18.81 -11.32
C THR A 43 13.04 17.90 -11.90
N GLY A 44 13.45 18.11 -13.18
CA GLY A 44 14.39 17.23 -13.88
C GLY A 44 13.80 15.84 -14.16
N ASN A 45 12.53 15.80 -14.56
CA ASN A 45 11.78 14.58 -14.92
C ASN A 45 11.60 13.56 -13.79
N LEU A 46 11.43 14.04 -12.56
CA LEU A 46 11.08 13.14 -11.45
C LEU A 46 9.68 12.56 -11.66
N ASP A 47 9.55 11.27 -11.41
CA ASP A 47 8.27 10.57 -11.44
C ASP A 47 7.45 10.78 -10.15
N GLU A 48 6.17 10.33 -10.15
CA GLU A 48 5.28 10.46 -8.99
C GLU A 48 5.84 9.79 -7.74
N LEU A 49 6.51 8.64 -7.88
CA LEU A 49 7.07 7.89 -6.76
C LEU A 49 8.23 8.66 -6.11
N GLN A 50 9.13 9.20 -6.93
CA GLN A 50 10.25 10.02 -6.45
C GLN A 50 9.77 11.29 -5.75
N ILE A 51 8.77 11.97 -6.31
CA ILE A 51 8.17 13.16 -5.72
C ILE A 51 7.48 12.81 -4.39
N THR A 52 6.77 11.69 -4.33
CA THR A 52 6.15 11.18 -3.09
C THR A 52 7.20 10.93 -2.01
N HIS A 53 8.28 10.23 -2.33
CA HIS A 53 9.37 9.98 -1.37
C HIS A 53 10.02 11.29 -0.87
N ILE A 54 10.19 12.31 -1.74
CA ILE A 54 10.69 13.63 -1.33
C ILE A 54 9.72 14.27 -0.35
N ALA A 55 8.42 14.24 -0.63
CA ALA A 55 7.39 14.81 0.24
C ALA A 55 7.34 14.12 1.61
N GLU A 56 7.35 12.81 1.64
CA GLU A 56 7.34 11.99 2.87
C GLU A 56 8.59 12.24 3.71
N MET A 57 9.75 12.25 3.07
CA MET A 57 11.00 12.49 3.75
C MET A 57 11.08 13.90 4.34
N ASN A 58 10.54 14.90 3.62
CA ASN A 58 10.44 16.25 4.14
C ASN A 58 9.58 16.33 5.40
N VAL A 59 8.43 15.66 5.43
CA VAL A 59 7.57 15.58 6.63
C VAL A 59 8.32 14.93 7.78
N ARG A 60 9.00 13.80 7.54
CA ARG A 60 9.81 13.10 8.55
C ARG A 60 10.92 13.98 9.13
N LEU A 61 11.62 14.73 8.29
CA LEU A 61 12.69 15.62 8.76
C LEU A 61 12.14 16.79 9.61
N ILE A 62 10.98 17.33 9.26
CA ILE A 62 10.28 18.33 10.06
C ILE A 62 9.90 17.77 11.44
N GLU A 63 9.46 16.54 11.51
CA GLU A 63 9.13 15.86 12.78
C GLU A 63 10.38 15.64 13.64
N ILE A 64 11.49 15.22 13.01
CA ILE A 64 12.78 15.08 13.70
C ILE A 64 13.23 16.43 14.28
N ASP A 65 13.13 17.52 13.52
CA ASP A 65 13.52 18.86 14.03
C ASP A 65 12.63 19.31 15.20
N LYS A 66 11.32 19.14 15.11
CA LYS A 66 10.42 19.40 16.25
C LYS A 66 10.81 18.57 17.48
N ARG A 67 11.26 17.34 17.27
CA ARG A 67 11.73 16.46 18.34
C ARG A 67 13.03 16.95 18.93
N LYS A 68 14.00 17.40 18.10
CA LYS A 68 15.25 18.03 18.55
C LYS A 68 14.98 19.26 19.43
N ASP A 69 14.08 20.15 18.98
CA ASP A 69 13.69 21.34 19.76
C ASP A 69 13.16 20.98 21.15
N THR A 70 12.30 19.96 21.20
CA THR A 70 11.75 19.45 22.46
C THR A 70 12.84 18.91 23.38
N ILE A 71 13.79 18.15 22.84
CA ILE A 71 14.91 17.56 23.58
C ILE A 71 15.84 18.64 24.09
N LEU A 72 16.26 19.59 23.24
CA LEU A 72 17.14 20.68 23.61
C LEU A 72 16.54 21.55 24.72
N ARG A 73 15.24 21.87 24.61
CA ARG A 73 14.52 22.61 25.66
C ARG A 73 14.53 21.85 26.99
N THR A 74 14.19 20.54 26.96
CA THR A 74 14.11 19.73 28.20
C THR A 74 15.48 19.59 28.88
N ILE A 75 16.56 19.43 28.12
CA ILE A 75 17.92 19.33 28.65
C ILE A 75 18.38 20.70 29.16
N GLY A 76 18.03 21.79 28.47
CA GLY A 76 18.32 23.18 28.87
C GLY A 76 17.64 23.54 30.18
N GLU A 77 16.36 23.18 30.37
CA GLU A 77 15.62 23.37 31.63
C GLU A 77 16.27 22.63 32.82
N GLN A 78 16.97 21.53 32.57
CA GLN A 78 17.75 20.79 33.58
C GLN A 78 19.13 21.40 33.85
N GLY A 79 19.54 22.42 33.11
CA GLY A 79 20.87 23.01 33.21
C GLY A 79 22.03 22.10 32.79
N LYS A 80 21.76 21.05 31.99
CA LYS A 80 22.73 20.03 31.61
C LYS A 80 23.14 20.12 30.14
N LEU A 81 22.66 21.12 29.40
CA LEU A 81 22.99 21.30 27.97
C LEU A 81 24.41 21.84 27.82
N THR A 82 25.27 21.06 27.18
CA THR A 82 26.63 21.49 26.81
C THR A 82 26.69 21.79 25.31
N ASN A 83 27.62 22.67 24.89
CA ASN A 83 27.80 22.98 23.45
C ASN A 83 28.10 21.76 22.60
N GLU A 84 28.80 20.75 23.14
CA GLU A 84 29.10 19.51 22.43
C GLU A 84 27.82 18.67 22.21
N LEU A 85 26.98 18.56 23.24
CA LEU A 85 25.71 17.81 23.15
C LEU A 85 24.72 18.51 22.22
N GLU A 86 24.63 19.84 22.30
CA GLU A 86 23.80 20.64 21.39
C GLU A 86 24.18 20.41 19.92
N ASN A 87 25.49 20.46 19.62
CA ASN A 87 25.98 20.17 18.25
C ASN A 87 25.69 18.74 17.80
N LYS A 88 25.83 17.74 18.69
CA LYS A 88 25.48 16.34 18.37
C LYS A 88 23.99 16.19 18.06
N ILE A 89 23.12 16.80 18.83
CA ILE A 89 21.67 16.77 18.63
C ILE A 89 21.29 17.50 17.35
N ALA A 90 21.81 18.71 17.13
CA ALA A 90 21.51 19.52 15.94
C ALA A 90 21.85 18.80 14.63
N ASN A 91 22.97 18.09 14.58
CA ASN A 91 23.43 17.36 13.38
C ASN A 91 22.88 15.92 13.26
N CYS A 92 22.09 15.44 14.22
CA CYS A 92 21.54 14.09 14.21
C CYS A 92 20.23 14.04 13.39
N TRP A 93 20.15 13.18 12.40
CA TRP A 93 18.97 12.92 11.56
C TRP A 93 18.43 11.49 11.72
N ASP A 94 19.01 10.70 12.61
CA ASP A 94 18.54 9.39 12.99
C ASP A 94 17.78 9.46 14.30
N ASN A 95 16.51 9.09 14.29
CA ASN A 95 15.64 9.16 15.46
C ASN A 95 16.11 8.23 16.60
N THR A 96 16.70 7.09 16.27
CA THR A 96 17.22 6.14 17.26
C THR A 96 18.43 6.71 17.99
N VAL A 97 19.35 7.30 17.23
CA VAL A 97 20.53 7.98 17.81
C VAL A 97 20.12 9.20 18.62
N LEU A 98 19.12 9.95 18.15
CA LEU A 98 18.58 11.13 18.85
C LEU A 98 17.95 10.74 20.21
N GLU A 99 17.17 9.66 20.24
CA GLU A 99 16.58 9.17 21.50
C GLU A 99 17.64 8.61 22.46
N ASP A 100 18.72 8.02 21.96
CA ASP A 100 19.85 7.60 22.81
C ASP A 100 20.60 8.78 23.43
N LEU A 101 20.81 9.86 22.67
CA LEU A 101 21.41 11.09 23.21
C LEU A 101 20.54 11.72 24.28
N TYR A 102 19.22 11.59 24.16
CA TYR A 102 18.26 12.10 25.13
C TYR A 102 18.07 11.19 26.36
N LEU A 103 18.34 9.88 26.24
CA LEU A 103 18.01 8.87 27.25
C LEU A 103 18.51 9.20 28.67
N PRO A 104 19.75 9.73 28.90
CA PRO A 104 20.24 10.12 30.21
C PRO A 104 19.48 11.30 30.86
N PHE A 105 18.82 12.11 30.04
CA PHE A 105 18.11 13.35 30.46
C PHE A 105 16.60 13.18 30.47
N LYS A 106 16.09 12.06 29.95
CA LYS A 106 14.66 11.80 29.89
C LYS A 106 14.06 11.68 31.28
N PRO A 107 12.98 12.43 31.60
CA PRO A 107 12.29 12.29 32.88
C PRO A 107 11.86 10.84 33.11
N LYS A 108 12.29 10.24 34.21
CA LYS A 108 12.01 8.87 34.57
C LYS A 108 11.08 8.80 35.76
N ARG A 109 10.32 7.71 35.87
CA ARG A 109 9.69 7.32 37.12
C ARG A 109 10.81 6.94 38.11
N ARG A 110 10.54 7.05 39.42
CA ARG A 110 11.50 6.73 40.49
C ARG A 110 12.11 5.32 40.27
N THR A 111 13.38 5.29 39.80
CA THR A 111 14.11 4.05 39.49
C THR A 111 14.86 3.57 40.73
N LYS A 112 15.30 2.27 40.73
CA LYS A 112 16.17 1.75 41.79
C LYS A 112 17.46 2.57 41.89
N ALA A 113 18.06 2.96 40.78
CA ALA A 113 19.25 3.77 40.72
C ALA A 113 19.01 5.20 41.33
N GLN A 114 17.83 5.79 41.05
CA GLN A 114 17.49 7.08 41.63
C GLN A 114 17.31 7.00 43.14
N ILE A 115 16.65 5.96 43.66
CA ILE A 115 16.55 5.70 45.11
C ILE A 115 17.95 5.58 45.72
N ALA A 116 18.85 4.83 45.06
CA ALA A 116 20.23 4.68 45.54
C ALA A 116 21.02 6.02 45.52
N ARG A 117 20.80 6.90 44.52
CA ARG A 117 21.37 8.25 44.49
C ARG A 117 20.84 9.13 45.64
N GLU A 118 19.52 9.07 45.87
CA GLU A 118 18.89 9.79 47.02
C GLU A 118 19.45 9.31 48.35
N GLN A 119 19.88 8.04 48.46
CA GLN A 119 20.57 7.47 49.62
C GLN A 119 22.06 7.86 49.69
N GLY A 120 22.59 8.59 48.71
CA GLY A 120 23.98 9.04 48.69
C GLY A 120 24.99 7.98 48.27
N LEU A 121 24.56 6.96 47.49
CA LEU A 121 25.43 5.84 47.08
C LEU A 121 26.16 6.09 45.73
N GLU A 122 25.97 7.25 45.10
CA GLU A 122 26.65 7.57 43.84
C GLU A 122 28.17 7.60 43.93
N PRO A 123 28.80 8.19 45.02
CA PRO A 123 30.24 8.11 45.16
C PRO A 123 30.78 6.68 45.31
N LEU A 124 30.01 5.76 45.91
CA LEU A 124 30.36 4.36 45.98
C LEU A 124 30.31 3.70 44.59
N ALA A 125 29.28 4.00 43.80
CA ALA A 125 29.18 3.52 42.44
C ALA A 125 30.38 3.99 41.59
N MET A 126 30.78 5.24 41.69
CA MET A 126 31.95 5.77 40.99
C MET A 126 33.26 5.14 41.45
N LEU A 127 33.42 4.85 42.74
CA LEU A 127 34.57 4.14 43.30
C LEU A 127 34.65 2.72 42.72
N LEU A 128 33.54 2.00 42.64
CA LEU A 128 33.49 0.66 42.04
C LEU A 128 33.83 0.70 40.55
N LEU A 129 33.33 1.72 39.81
CA LEU A 129 33.63 1.89 38.39
C LEU A 129 35.10 2.22 38.10
N MET A 130 35.79 2.89 39.03
CA MET A 130 37.24 3.10 38.91
C MET A 130 38.05 1.82 39.03
N GLN A 131 37.48 0.74 39.62
CA GLN A 131 38.02 -0.60 39.74
C GLN A 131 39.42 -0.68 40.36
N LYS A 132 39.76 0.30 41.22
CA LYS A 132 41.04 0.38 41.91
C LYS A 132 40.99 -0.11 43.36
N GLU A 133 39.78 -0.23 43.92
CA GLU A 133 39.56 -0.62 45.31
C GLU A 133 39.74 -2.16 45.46
N GLN A 134 40.58 -2.59 46.38
CA GLN A 134 40.84 -4.01 46.62
C GLN A 134 39.76 -4.69 47.46
N ASN A 135 39.15 -3.91 48.39
CA ASN A 135 38.14 -4.42 49.31
C ASN A 135 36.86 -3.56 49.29
N PRO A 136 35.97 -3.74 48.31
CA PRO A 136 34.76 -2.95 48.15
C PRO A 136 33.78 -3.08 49.32
N ILE A 137 33.80 -4.17 50.09
CA ILE A 137 32.99 -4.36 51.30
C ILE A 137 33.42 -3.40 52.38
N VAL A 138 34.75 -3.26 52.60
CA VAL A 138 35.27 -2.33 53.59
C VAL A 138 35.00 -0.88 53.18
N ALA A 139 35.13 -0.57 51.87
CA ALA A 139 34.82 0.74 51.34
C ALA A 139 33.34 1.10 51.50
N SER A 140 32.43 0.15 51.37
CA SER A 140 30.97 0.37 51.48
C SER A 140 30.50 0.70 52.91
N LYS A 141 31.23 0.32 53.94
CA LYS A 141 30.92 0.63 55.35
C LYS A 141 30.67 2.14 55.57
N ARG A 142 31.41 2.99 54.88
CA ARG A 142 31.30 4.45 54.96
C ARG A 142 29.95 5.01 54.46
N PHE A 143 29.21 4.17 53.68
CA PHE A 143 27.94 4.53 53.05
C PHE A 143 26.74 3.89 53.75
N VAL A 144 26.95 3.07 54.79
CA VAL A 144 25.89 2.51 55.62
C VAL A 144 25.39 3.58 56.54
N ARG A 145 24.35 4.29 56.14
CA ARG A 145 23.72 5.39 56.88
C ARG A 145 22.28 5.63 56.40
N GLY A 146 21.45 6.20 57.28
CA GLY A 146 20.06 6.50 56.98
C GLY A 146 19.26 5.24 56.62
N ASN A 147 18.74 5.17 55.41
CA ASN A 147 17.94 4.05 54.91
C ASN A 147 18.77 2.93 54.27
N VAL A 148 20.08 2.89 54.48
CA VAL A 148 20.97 1.81 54.00
C VAL A 148 21.34 0.93 55.18
N ASP A 149 20.74 -0.27 55.24
CA ASP A 149 20.77 -1.15 56.40
C ASP A 149 22.15 -1.81 56.66
N ASN A 150 22.89 -2.14 55.58
CA ASN A 150 24.17 -2.85 55.67
C ASN A 150 25.02 -2.63 54.42
N GLU A 151 26.24 -3.18 54.44
CA GLU A 151 27.23 -3.08 53.36
C GLU A 151 26.71 -3.74 52.04
N ILE A 152 25.95 -4.81 52.16
CA ILE A 152 25.38 -5.51 51.01
C ILE A 152 24.36 -4.65 50.31
N ALA A 153 23.48 -3.97 51.11
CA ALA A 153 22.50 -3.00 50.60
C ALA A 153 23.18 -1.81 49.91
N ALA A 154 24.28 -1.29 50.52
CA ALA A 154 25.07 -0.21 49.91
C ALA A 154 25.68 -0.64 48.56
N LEU A 155 26.29 -1.82 48.50
CA LEU A 155 26.84 -2.36 47.24
C LEU A 155 25.77 -2.64 46.20
N GLN A 156 24.60 -3.15 46.60
CA GLN A 156 23.48 -3.37 45.69
C GLN A 156 22.96 -2.04 45.09
N GLY A 157 22.79 -0.99 45.91
CA GLY A 157 22.42 0.31 45.40
C GLY A 157 23.47 0.91 44.48
N ALA A 158 24.76 0.72 44.77
CA ALA A 158 25.83 1.14 43.88
C ALA A 158 25.80 0.36 42.53
N LYS A 159 25.52 -0.95 42.55
CA LYS A 159 25.33 -1.77 41.32
C LYS A 159 24.11 -1.30 40.51
N ASP A 160 23.00 -0.94 41.16
CA ASP A 160 21.82 -0.40 40.49
C ASP A 160 22.12 0.92 39.75
N ILE A 161 22.96 1.79 40.35
CA ILE A 161 23.44 3.03 39.69
C ILE A 161 24.33 2.70 38.50
N ILE A 162 25.30 1.77 38.64
CA ILE A 162 26.19 1.33 37.56
C ILE A 162 25.38 0.73 36.43
N ALA A 163 24.40 -0.13 36.73
CA ALA A 163 23.54 -0.74 35.76
C ALA A 163 22.78 0.29 34.93
N GLU A 164 22.25 1.34 35.54
CA GLU A 164 21.60 2.44 34.83
C GLU A 164 22.59 3.22 33.97
N MET A 165 23.77 3.57 34.47
CA MET A 165 24.80 4.29 33.72
C MET A 165 25.24 3.49 32.46
N VAL A 166 25.45 2.20 32.59
CA VAL A 166 25.78 1.30 31.44
C VAL A 166 24.61 1.26 30.44
N SER A 167 23.36 1.18 30.92
CA SER A 167 22.19 1.15 30.05
C SER A 167 21.98 2.42 29.23
N GLU A 168 22.45 3.55 29.72
CA GLU A 168 22.40 4.86 29.06
C GLU A 168 23.63 5.13 28.18
N ASN A 169 24.64 4.31 28.29
CA ASN A 169 25.85 4.46 27.50
C ASN A 169 25.61 4.09 26.03
N GLN A 170 25.82 5.07 25.15
CA GLN A 170 25.60 4.90 23.70
C GLN A 170 26.44 3.76 23.10
N GLN A 171 27.67 3.58 23.55
CA GLN A 171 28.55 2.55 23.04
C GLN A 171 28.07 1.15 23.46
N ALA A 172 27.60 0.99 24.71
CA ALA A 172 27.00 -0.25 25.18
C ALA A 172 25.75 -0.61 24.37
N ARG A 173 24.85 0.34 24.19
CA ARG A 173 23.63 0.16 23.37
C ARG A 173 23.97 -0.21 21.93
N ASN A 174 24.93 0.46 21.30
CA ASN A 174 25.36 0.17 19.93
C ASN A 174 25.98 -1.23 19.81
N THR A 175 26.70 -1.72 20.82
CA THR A 175 27.20 -3.08 20.83
C THR A 175 26.07 -4.09 20.80
N VAL A 176 25.07 -3.93 21.66
CA VAL A 176 23.89 -4.81 21.68
C VAL A 176 23.09 -4.71 20.38
N ARG A 177 22.84 -3.50 19.84
CA ARG A 177 22.17 -3.32 18.54
C ARG A 177 22.88 -4.00 17.40
N ASN A 178 24.22 -3.91 17.36
CA ASN A 178 25.00 -4.56 16.31
C ASN A 178 24.87 -6.09 16.37
N MET A 179 24.74 -6.68 17.56
CA MET A 179 24.44 -8.08 17.70
C MET A 179 23.04 -8.42 17.23
N TYR A 180 22.02 -7.65 17.66
CA TYR A 180 20.66 -7.83 17.16
C TYR A 180 20.58 -7.72 15.63
N LYS A 181 21.25 -6.75 15.03
CA LYS A 181 21.27 -6.57 13.57
C LYS A 181 21.88 -7.76 12.82
N ARG A 182 22.87 -8.43 13.40
CA ARG A 182 23.61 -9.50 12.72
C ARG A 182 23.11 -10.91 13.06
N GLU A 183 22.74 -11.13 14.31
CA GLU A 183 22.60 -12.45 14.90
C GLU A 183 21.24 -12.71 15.53
N ALA A 184 20.35 -11.69 15.60
CA ALA A 184 19.03 -11.86 16.23
C ALA A 184 18.23 -12.98 15.55
N VAL A 185 17.62 -13.79 16.38
CA VAL A 185 16.75 -14.91 15.99
C VAL A 185 15.30 -14.56 16.37
N LEU A 186 14.43 -14.63 15.39
CA LEU A 186 12.99 -14.57 15.59
C LEU A 186 12.47 -15.97 15.90
N SER A 187 11.79 -16.13 17.03
CA SER A 187 11.21 -17.39 17.46
C SER A 187 9.71 -17.25 17.73
N SER A 188 8.97 -18.27 17.38
CA SER A 188 7.53 -18.36 17.64
C SER A 188 7.20 -19.70 18.28
N MET A 189 6.41 -19.67 19.36
CA MET A 189 5.94 -20.86 20.08
C MET A 189 4.44 -20.78 20.33
N VAL A 190 3.74 -21.92 20.17
CA VAL A 190 2.31 -21.99 20.48
C VAL A 190 2.05 -21.92 21.99
N ILE A 191 1.04 -21.15 22.39
CA ILE A 191 0.55 -21.14 23.76
C ILE A 191 -0.19 -22.46 24.01
N LYS A 192 0.31 -23.28 24.93
CA LYS A 192 -0.13 -24.67 25.16
C LYS A 192 -1.66 -24.84 25.23
N LYS A 193 -2.36 -23.88 25.85
CA LYS A 193 -3.84 -23.92 26.00
C LYS A 193 -4.57 -23.73 24.67
N MET A 194 -3.94 -23.11 23.67
CA MET A 194 -4.56 -22.77 22.38
C MET A 194 -4.30 -23.83 21.31
N LYS A 195 -3.34 -24.73 21.52
CA LYS A 195 -2.82 -25.68 20.51
C LYS A 195 -3.88 -26.53 19.82
N SER A 196 -4.95 -26.88 20.50
CA SER A 196 -6.02 -27.77 20.00
C SER A 196 -7.22 -27.03 19.39
N THR A 197 -7.20 -25.69 19.30
CA THR A 197 -8.30 -24.91 18.73
C THR A 197 -8.20 -24.86 17.21
N ASP A 198 -9.34 -24.86 16.50
CA ASP A 198 -9.39 -24.79 15.03
C ASP A 198 -8.73 -23.53 14.50
N VAL A 199 -8.86 -22.41 15.23
CA VAL A 199 -8.21 -21.14 14.86
C VAL A 199 -6.69 -21.27 14.94
N ALA A 200 -6.16 -21.97 15.96
CA ALA A 200 -4.72 -22.15 16.11
C ALA A 200 -4.13 -23.03 15.00
N GLN A 201 -4.87 -24.00 14.47
CA GLN A 201 -4.40 -24.88 13.40
C GLN A 201 -3.95 -24.10 12.14
N LYS A 202 -4.55 -22.94 11.89
CA LYS A 202 -4.12 -22.05 10.79
C LYS A 202 -2.71 -21.52 10.97
N PHE A 203 -2.17 -21.56 12.18
CA PHE A 203 -0.81 -21.11 12.54
C PHE A 203 0.12 -22.28 12.86
N SER A 204 -0.25 -23.52 12.51
CA SER A 204 0.50 -24.73 12.84
C SER A 204 1.98 -24.68 12.38
N ASP A 205 2.26 -24.04 11.26
CA ASP A 205 3.60 -23.90 10.71
C ASP A 205 4.51 -23.02 11.62
N TYR A 206 3.93 -22.26 12.57
CA TYR A 206 4.62 -21.37 13.51
C TYR A 206 4.55 -21.83 14.97
N PHE A 207 4.10 -23.06 15.23
CA PHE A 207 3.98 -23.58 16.62
C PHE A 207 5.31 -23.80 17.32
N ASP A 208 6.34 -24.10 16.55
CA ASP A 208 7.72 -24.21 17.00
C ASP A 208 8.60 -23.78 15.81
N PHE A 209 8.79 -22.48 15.68
CA PHE A 209 9.47 -21.90 14.52
C PHE A 209 10.57 -20.97 14.96
N SER A 210 11.71 -21.02 14.26
CA SER A 210 12.86 -20.16 14.54
C SER A 210 13.64 -19.88 13.25
N GLU A 211 13.95 -18.61 13.00
CA GLU A 211 14.81 -18.21 11.88
C GLU A 211 15.59 -16.92 12.20
N PRO A 212 16.72 -16.62 11.53
CA PRO A 212 17.39 -15.34 11.69
C PRO A 212 16.49 -14.17 11.27
N LEU A 213 16.36 -13.18 12.16
CA LEU A 213 15.50 -12.01 11.90
C LEU A 213 15.79 -11.30 10.58
N ARG A 214 17.08 -11.19 10.21
CA ARG A 214 17.55 -10.54 8.98
C ARG A 214 17.06 -11.20 7.68
N SER A 215 16.74 -12.50 7.74
CA SER A 215 16.26 -13.29 6.59
C SER A 215 14.77 -13.63 6.66
N CYS A 216 14.08 -13.18 7.73
CA CYS A 216 12.65 -13.39 7.87
C CYS A 216 11.88 -12.57 6.83
N ASN A 217 11.09 -13.26 6.02
CA ASN A 217 10.21 -12.61 5.05
C ASN A 217 9.05 -11.88 5.75
N SER A 218 8.68 -10.72 5.22
CA SER A 218 7.64 -9.84 5.79
C SER A 218 6.31 -10.56 6.03
N HIS A 219 5.85 -11.42 5.12
CA HIS A 219 4.61 -12.17 5.27
C HIS A 219 4.64 -13.16 6.44
N ARG A 220 5.79 -13.81 6.73
CA ARG A 220 5.93 -14.72 7.88
C ARG A 220 5.90 -13.93 9.18
N LEU A 221 6.60 -12.80 9.23
CA LEU A 221 6.58 -11.92 10.40
C LEU A 221 5.15 -11.45 10.70
N LEU A 222 4.42 -10.99 9.68
CA LEU A 222 3.01 -10.56 9.83
C LEU A 222 2.11 -11.71 10.29
N ALA A 223 2.29 -12.92 9.74
CA ALA A 223 1.55 -14.11 10.18
C ALA A 223 1.79 -14.42 11.66
N MET A 224 3.07 -14.41 12.11
CA MET A 224 3.42 -14.66 13.51
C MET A 224 2.88 -13.55 14.44
N ARG A 225 2.99 -12.28 14.04
CA ARG A 225 2.44 -11.15 14.81
C ARG A 225 0.91 -11.19 14.91
N ARG A 226 0.22 -11.61 13.85
CA ARG A 226 -1.23 -11.87 13.90
C ARG A 226 -1.56 -12.99 14.88
N GLY A 227 -0.81 -14.12 14.86
CA GLY A 227 -0.98 -15.20 15.82
C GLY A 227 -0.72 -14.76 17.27
N GLU A 228 0.22 -13.86 17.50
CA GLU A 228 0.51 -13.24 18.78
C GLU A 228 -0.64 -12.33 19.25
N THR A 229 -1.16 -11.48 18.38
CA THR A 229 -2.30 -10.58 18.66
C THR A 229 -3.56 -11.38 19.02
N LEU A 230 -3.76 -12.53 18.37
CA LEU A 230 -4.86 -13.46 18.68
C LEU A 230 -4.62 -14.29 19.95
N GLY A 231 -3.49 -14.14 20.62
CA GLY A 231 -3.14 -14.90 21.82
C GLY A 231 -2.87 -16.39 21.57
N ILE A 232 -2.51 -16.76 20.34
CA ILE A 232 -2.20 -18.14 19.91
C ILE A 232 -0.72 -18.42 20.03
N LEU A 233 0.10 -17.49 19.58
CA LEU A 233 1.56 -17.60 19.55
C LEU A 233 2.19 -16.66 20.58
N ARG A 234 3.38 -17.04 21.03
CA ARG A 234 4.34 -16.15 21.70
C ARG A 234 5.52 -15.93 20.75
N VAL A 235 5.75 -14.67 20.38
CA VAL A 235 6.83 -14.28 19.47
C VAL A 235 7.90 -13.53 20.25
N SER A 236 9.17 -13.90 20.07
CA SER A 236 10.30 -13.26 20.72
C SER A 236 11.46 -13.08 19.73
N ILE A 237 12.25 -12.05 19.97
CA ILE A 237 13.47 -11.78 19.23
C ILE A 237 14.61 -11.83 20.23
N SER A 238 15.56 -12.73 20.05
CA SER A 238 16.63 -12.98 21.00
C SER A 238 18.00 -13.05 20.34
N ILE A 239 19.03 -12.84 21.14
CA ILE A 239 20.43 -13.01 20.79
C ILE A 239 21.09 -13.93 21.82
N ASP A 240 22.35 -14.34 21.58
CA ASP A 240 23.13 -15.03 22.59
C ASP A 240 23.50 -14.07 23.74
N GLU A 241 22.82 -14.24 24.88
CA GLU A 241 23.00 -13.39 26.05
C GLU A 241 24.41 -13.47 26.62
N LYS A 242 25.02 -14.68 26.60
CA LYS A 242 26.36 -14.89 27.18
C LYS A 242 27.43 -14.16 26.38
N ASP A 243 27.40 -14.30 25.05
CA ASP A 243 28.35 -13.62 24.17
C ASP A 243 28.16 -12.08 24.28
N CYS A 244 26.90 -11.63 24.38
CA CYS A 244 26.62 -10.21 24.53
C CYS A 244 27.16 -9.62 25.85
N ILE A 245 26.90 -10.28 26.96
CA ILE A 245 27.43 -9.87 28.27
C ILE A 245 28.97 -9.90 28.27
N GLU A 246 29.59 -10.91 27.63
CA GLU A 246 31.06 -10.96 27.52
C GLU A 246 31.61 -9.78 26.71
N ARG A 247 30.98 -9.40 25.60
CA ARG A 247 31.38 -8.23 24.80
C ARG A 247 31.22 -6.92 25.60
N LEU A 248 30.15 -6.77 26.38
CA LEU A 248 29.96 -5.62 27.28
C LEU A 248 31.03 -5.62 28.40
N ASN A 249 31.31 -6.76 28.99
CA ASN A 249 32.35 -6.86 30.01
C ASN A 249 33.73 -6.44 29.47
N ARG A 250 34.09 -6.79 28.24
CA ARG A 250 35.34 -6.34 27.60
C ARG A 250 35.44 -4.81 27.46
N GLN A 251 34.32 -4.11 27.44
CA GLN A 251 34.31 -2.64 27.32
C GLN A 251 34.44 -1.93 28.68
N PHE A 252 33.90 -2.52 29.74
CA PHE A 252 33.75 -1.82 31.02
C PHE A 252 34.56 -2.47 32.15
N VAL A 253 34.99 -3.73 32.04
CA VAL A 253 35.72 -4.44 33.09
C VAL A 253 37.21 -4.48 32.75
N HIS A 254 38.04 -3.92 33.66
CA HIS A 254 39.47 -3.78 33.45
C HIS A 254 40.23 -4.53 34.56
N GLY A 255 40.81 -5.71 34.21
CA GLY A 255 41.56 -6.53 35.13
C GLY A 255 40.73 -7.58 35.89
N LYS A 256 41.23 -8.03 37.02
CA LYS A 256 40.60 -9.06 37.86
C LYS A 256 40.65 -8.64 39.35
N GLY A 257 39.52 -8.79 40.07
CA GLY A 257 39.43 -8.46 41.48
C GLY A 257 37.97 -8.33 41.93
N ALA A 258 37.77 -7.99 43.22
CA ALA A 258 36.44 -7.89 43.82
C ALA A 258 35.56 -6.77 43.22
N CYS A 259 36.10 -5.61 42.88
CA CYS A 259 35.40 -4.56 42.19
C CYS A 259 35.00 -4.96 40.80
N GLN A 260 35.85 -5.60 40.04
CA GLN A 260 35.61 -6.08 38.71
C GLN A 260 34.46 -7.09 38.69
N THR A 261 34.37 -7.97 39.66
CA THR A 261 33.24 -8.89 39.82
C THR A 261 31.92 -8.14 40.02
N LEU A 262 31.89 -7.13 40.93
CA LEU A 262 30.70 -6.32 41.21
C LEU A 262 30.28 -5.51 39.96
N VAL A 263 31.22 -4.96 39.22
CA VAL A 263 30.93 -4.26 37.94
C VAL A 263 30.40 -5.22 36.90
N ALA A 264 30.96 -6.44 36.77
CA ALA A 264 30.44 -7.45 35.84
C ALA A 264 28.99 -7.87 36.19
N GLU A 265 28.68 -8.05 37.49
CA GLU A 265 27.32 -8.33 37.94
C GLU A 265 26.35 -7.17 37.62
N ALA A 266 26.82 -5.93 37.78
CA ALA A 266 26.02 -4.75 37.42
C ALA A 266 25.78 -4.64 35.89
N ILE A 267 26.74 -5.03 35.06
CA ILE A 267 26.62 -5.09 33.59
C ILE A 267 25.64 -6.18 33.20
N GLU A 268 25.69 -7.35 33.82
CA GLU A 268 24.74 -8.44 33.58
C GLU A 268 23.30 -8.02 33.94
N ASP A 269 23.10 -7.35 35.09
CA ASP A 269 21.81 -6.78 35.48
C ASP A 269 21.35 -5.69 34.50
N SER A 270 22.26 -4.78 34.09
CA SER A 270 22.00 -3.75 33.09
C SER A 270 21.52 -4.34 31.78
N PHE A 271 22.22 -5.38 31.29
CA PHE A 271 21.84 -6.06 30.07
C PHE A 271 20.46 -6.70 30.20
N LYS A 272 20.27 -7.61 31.17
CA LYS A 272 19.04 -8.40 31.30
C LYS A 272 17.79 -7.57 31.60
N ARG A 273 17.91 -6.55 32.44
CA ARG A 273 16.79 -5.78 32.96
C ARG A 273 16.52 -4.50 32.17
N LEU A 274 17.53 -3.87 31.59
CA LEU A 274 17.41 -2.52 31.01
C LEU A 274 17.67 -2.51 29.50
N ILE A 275 18.84 -3.00 29.03
CA ILE A 275 19.24 -2.85 27.64
C ILE A 275 18.50 -3.85 26.74
N ASN A 276 18.55 -5.14 27.08
CA ASN A 276 18.00 -6.20 26.22
C ASN A 276 16.50 -6.02 25.95
N PRO A 277 15.61 -5.79 26.96
CA PRO A 277 14.19 -5.57 26.69
C PRO A 277 13.92 -4.30 25.86
N SER A 278 14.75 -3.26 26.05
CA SER A 278 14.63 -2.02 25.26
C SER A 278 15.00 -2.23 23.79
N ILE A 279 16.12 -2.94 23.53
CA ILE A 279 16.60 -3.21 22.17
C ILE A 279 15.74 -4.27 21.48
N GLU A 280 15.27 -5.30 22.20
CA GLU A 280 14.30 -6.27 21.67
C GLU A 280 13.03 -5.57 21.15
N ASN A 281 12.44 -4.66 21.96
CA ASN A 281 11.28 -3.88 21.54
C ASN A 281 11.60 -2.96 20.34
N GLU A 282 12.80 -2.37 20.30
CA GLU A 282 13.26 -1.57 19.15
C GLU A 282 13.28 -2.42 17.87
N PHE A 283 13.87 -3.62 17.90
CA PHE A 283 13.93 -4.51 16.75
C PHE A 283 12.57 -5.12 16.40
N ALA A 284 11.72 -5.39 17.38
CA ALA A 284 10.34 -5.80 17.16
C ALA A 284 9.56 -4.75 16.39
N ARG A 285 9.69 -3.47 16.76
CA ARG A 285 9.08 -2.33 16.06
C ARG A 285 9.66 -2.15 14.66
N LEU A 286 10.98 -2.07 14.52
CA LEU A 286 11.65 -1.85 13.23
C LEU A 286 11.35 -2.97 12.22
N SER A 287 11.35 -4.23 12.67
CA SER A 287 11.01 -5.35 11.80
C SER A 287 9.53 -5.33 11.37
N LYS A 288 8.63 -4.90 12.27
CA LYS A 288 7.21 -4.75 11.96
C LYS A 288 6.97 -3.60 10.97
N GLU A 289 7.58 -2.43 11.19
CA GLU A 289 7.51 -1.28 10.27
C GLU A 289 7.96 -1.67 8.87
N LYS A 290 9.10 -2.35 8.75
CA LYS A 290 9.59 -2.85 7.46
C LYS A 290 8.62 -3.83 6.81
N ALA A 291 8.05 -4.75 7.59
CA ALA A 291 7.09 -5.72 7.07
C ALA A 291 5.78 -5.04 6.60
N ASP A 292 5.34 -4.00 7.30
CA ASP A 292 4.20 -3.19 6.91
C ASP A 292 4.45 -2.45 5.60
N GLU A 293 5.60 -1.78 5.46
CA GLU A 293 6.00 -1.09 4.22
C GLU A 293 6.02 -2.06 3.03
N ASP A 294 6.63 -3.24 3.19
CA ASP A 294 6.71 -4.25 2.12
C ASP A 294 5.33 -4.78 1.73
N ALA A 295 4.43 -4.98 2.70
CA ALA A 295 3.07 -5.42 2.44
C ALA A 295 2.23 -4.32 1.78
N ILE A 296 2.31 -3.08 2.27
CA ILE A 296 1.58 -1.94 1.72
C ILE A 296 1.98 -1.67 0.27
N LYS A 297 3.25 -1.83 -0.10
CA LYS A 297 3.70 -1.74 -1.51
C LYS A 297 2.98 -2.75 -2.40
N VAL A 298 2.81 -3.98 -1.94
CA VAL A 298 2.05 -4.99 -2.70
C VAL A 298 0.57 -4.60 -2.79
N PHE A 299 -0.01 -4.13 -1.70
CA PHE A 299 -1.43 -3.73 -1.68
C PHE A 299 -1.72 -2.54 -2.59
N THR A 300 -0.84 -1.54 -2.63
CA THR A 300 -0.97 -0.39 -3.54
C THR A 300 -0.85 -0.82 -5.00
N GLU A 301 0.05 -1.74 -5.32
CA GLU A 301 0.19 -2.27 -6.66
C GLU A 301 -1.03 -3.09 -7.08
N ASN A 302 -1.54 -3.95 -6.20
CA ASN A 302 -2.76 -4.71 -6.46
C ASN A 302 -3.97 -3.78 -6.66
N LEU A 303 -4.12 -2.73 -5.83
CA LEU A 303 -5.15 -1.72 -6.01
C LEU A 303 -5.01 -0.99 -7.35
N ARG A 304 -3.80 -0.59 -7.72
CA ARG A 304 -3.50 0.06 -9.01
C ARG A 304 -3.97 -0.80 -10.18
N GLN A 305 -3.66 -2.08 -10.16
CA GLN A 305 -4.06 -3.03 -11.21
C GLN A 305 -5.59 -3.19 -11.28
N LEU A 306 -6.28 -3.24 -10.13
CA LEU A 306 -7.74 -3.28 -10.08
C LEU A 306 -8.38 -2.02 -10.69
N LEU A 307 -7.88 -0.84 -10.30
CA LEU A 307 -8.39 0.44 -10.77
C LEU A 307 -8.12 0.67 -12.26
N LEU A 308 -6.97 0.21 -12.74
CA LEU A 308 -6.56 0.32 -14.15
C LEU A 308 -6.97 -0.88 -15.00
N SER A 309 -7.83 -1.77 -14.48
CA SER A 309 -8.39 -2.88 -15.26
C SER A 309 -9.14 -2.37 -16.48
N ALA A 310 -9.13 -3.16 -17.55
CA ALA A 310 -9.73 -2.81 -18.84
C ALA A 310 -11.25 -2.55 -18.71
N PRO A 311 -11.76 -1.38 -19.11
CA PRO A 311 -13.20 -1.13 -19.14
C PRO A 311 -13.84 -1.74 -20.38
N LEU A 312 -15.08 -2.19 -20.23
CA LEU A 312 -15.91 -2.59 -21.39
C LEU A 312 -16.33 -1.37 -22.22
N GLY A 313 -16.44 -0.21 -21.56
CA GLY A 313 -16.98 1.02 -22.15
C GLY A 313 -18.49 1.09 -22.10
N GLN A 314 -19.07 2.03 -22.88
CA GLN A 314 -20.51 2.36 -22.87
C GLN A 314 -21.32 1.27 -23.59
N LYS A 315 -21.67 0.21 -22.86
CA LYS A 315 -22.48 -0.92 -23.32
C LYS A 315 -23.60 -1.24 -22.34
N ARG A 316 -24.69 -1.84 -22.85
CA ARG A 316 -25.78 -2.34 -22.02
C ARG A 316 -25.38 -3.65 -21.37
N VAL A 317 -25.41 -3.67 -20.04
CA VAL A 317 -24.89 -4.77 -19.23
C VAL A 317 -26.00 -5.37 -18.38
N LEU A 318 -26.10 -6.72 -18.41
CA LEU A 318 -26.81 -7.48 -17.40
C LEU A 318 -25.81 -7.93 -16.34
N ALA A 319 -25.99 -7.46 -15.11
CA ALA A 319 -25.19 -7.86 -13.98
C ALA A 319 -25.88 -8.97 -13.20
N LEU A 320 -25.11 -9.98 -12.80
CA LEU A 320 -25.57 -11.11 -12.02
C LEU A 320 -24.70 -11.22 -10.75
N ASP A 321 -25.32 -11.02 -9.58
CA ASP A 321 -24.74 -11.29 -8.28
C ASP A 321 -25.12 -12.71 -7.87
N PRO A 322 -24.17 -13.69 -7.89
CA PRO A 322 -24.45 -15.11 -7.67
C PRO A 322 -24.92 -15.42 -6.25
N GLY A 323 -25.78 -16.45 -6.12
CA GLY A 323 -26.18 -16.92 -4.80
C GLY A 323 -27.02 -18.18 -4.86
N TYR A 324 -26.89 -19.02 -3.83
CA TYR A 324 -27.66 -20.26 -3.71
C TYR A 324 -29.06 -20.02 -3.10
N SER A 325 -29.17 -19.98 -1.76
CA SER A 325 -30.45 -19.94 -1.02
C SER A 325 -31.24 -18.66 -1.28
N ASN A 326 -30.56 -17.52 -1.38
CA ASN A 326 -31.18 -16.20 -1.60
C ASN A 326 -31.40 -15.89 -3.09
N GLY A 327 -31.05 -16.82 -3.99
CA GLY A 327 -31.14 -16.64 -5.44
C GLY A 327 -30.06 -15.74 -6.02
N CYS A 328 -29.98 -15.73 -7.35
CA CYS A 328 -29.11 -14.81 -8.10
C CYS A 328 -29.85 -13.50 -8.35
N LYS A 329 -29.25 -12.37 -7.97
CA LYS A 329 -29.83 -11.04 -8.18
C LYS A 329 -29.33 -10.51 -9.52
N ILE A 330 -30.26 -10.05 -10.33
CA ILE A 330 -30.00 -9.50 -11.64
C ILE A 330 -30.30 -8.02 -11.65
N ALA A 331 -29.43 -7.24 -12.32
CA ALA A 331 -29.65 -5.84 -12.64
C ALA A 331 -29.34 -5.60 -14.13
N CYS A 332 -30.28 -5.08 -14.87
CA CYS A 332 -30.10 -4.64 -16.27
C CYS A 332 -29.71 -3.16 -16.26
N LEU A 333 -28.59 -2.81 -16.88
CA LEU A 333 -28.05 -1.46 -16.92
C LEU A 333 -28.02 -0.94 -18.35
N ASP A 334 -28.27 0.37 -18.50
CA ASP A 334 -28.02 1.05 -19.76
C ASP A 334 -26.52 1.31 -20.01
N ALA A 335 -26.18 1.91 -21.14
CA ALA A 335 -24.80 2.21 -21.52
C ALA A 335 -24.11 3.24 -20.59
N GLN A 336 -24.86 3.95 -19.77
CA GLN A 336 -24.38 4.89 -18.76
C GLN A 336 -24.31 4.27 -17.35
N GLY A 337 -24.71 3.00 -17.21
CA GLY A 337 -24.74 2.31 -15.92
C GLY A 337 -25.96 2.66 -15.06
N SER A 338 -27.04 3.22 -15.64
CA SER A 338 -28.30 3.44 -14.94
C SER A 338 -29.14 2.18 -14.89
N LEU A 339 -29.80 1.94 -13.76
CA LEU A 339 -30.64 0.76 -13.59
C LEU A 339 -31.93 0.85 -14.43
N LEU A 340 -32.14 -0.12 -15.31
CA LEU A 340 -33.33 -0.26 -16.14
C LEU A 340 -34.35 -1.22 -15.52
N HIS A 341 -33.86 -2.33 -14.93
CA HIS A 341 -34.69 -3.39 -14.36
C HIS A 341 -33.86 -4.24 -13.39
N HIS A 342 -34.51 -4.80 -12.41
CA HIS A 342 -33.92 -5.80 -11.52
C HIS A 342 -34.89 -6.95 -11.22
N GLU A 343 -34.34 -8.14 -10.99
CA GLU A 343 -35.12 -9.35 -10.70
C GLU A 343 -34.24 -10.39 -9.95
N ILE A 344 -34.88 -11.27 -9.17
CA ILE A 344 -34.18 -12.39 -8.52
C ILE A 344 -34.58 -13.68 -9.20
N ILE A 345 -33.61 -14.46 -9.65
CA ILE A 345 -33.82 -15.78 -10.22
C ILE A 345 -33.21 -16.86 -9.37
N TYR A 346 -33.70 -18.11 -9.49
CA TYR A 346 -33.28 -19.23 -8.66
C TYR A 346 -32.85 -20.45 -9.51
N PRO A 347 -31.76 -20.34 -10.31
CA PRO A 347 -31.29 -21.47 -11.11
C PRO A 347 -30.66 -22.59 -10.27
N HIS A 348 -30.13 -22.25 -9.07
CA HIS A 348 -29.33 -23.15 -8.23
C HIS A 348 -30.14 -23.79 -7.08
N PRO A 349 -29.61 -24.87 -6.44
CA PRO A 349 -30.17 -25.40 -5.21
C PRO A 349 -30.30 -24.32 -4.11
N PRO A 350 -31.27 -24.42 -3.18
CA PRO A 350 -32.21 -25.53 -3.01
C PRO A 350 -33.44 -25.45 -3.93
N LYS A 351 -33.79 -24.27 -4.48
CA LYS A 351 -35.04 -24.11 -5.26
C LYS A 351 -35.00 -24.71 -6.67
N ARG A 352 -33.88 -24.67 -7.36
CA ARG A 352 -33.67 -25.24 -8.71
C ARG A 352 -34.76 -24.89 -9.74
N LEU A 353 -35.19 -23.65 -9.81
CA LEU A 353 -36.19 -23.17 -10.79
C LEU A 353 -35.53 -22.85 -12.14
N TYR A 354 -34.74 -23.79 -12.66
CA TYR A 354 -33.84 -23.60 -13.82
C TYR A 354 -34.58 -23.09 -15.07
N ALA A 355 -35.68 -23.78 -15.47
CA ALA A 355 -36.44 -23.38 -16.64
C ALA A 355 -37.05 -21.98 -16.53
N GLN A 356 -37.58 -21.62 -15.35
CA GLN A 356 -38.13 -20.27 -15.12
C GLN A 356 -37.02 -19.21 -15.17
N ALA A 357 -35.87 -19.52 -14.58
CA ALA A 357 -34.69 -18.64 -14.61
C ALA A 357 -34.18 -18.44 -16.04
N THR A 358 -34.16 -19.49 -16.87
CA THR A 358 -33.76 -19.40 -18.28
C THR A 358 -34.73 -18.50 -19.07
N VAL A 359 -36.03 -18.65 -18.90
CA VAL A 359 -37.03 -17.81 -19.58
C VAL A 359 -36.88 -16.35 -19.15
N ALA A 360 -36.70 -16.09 -17.86
CA ALA A 360 -36.48 -14.73 -17.35
C ALA A 360 -35.20 -14.10 -17.90
N MET A 361 -34.09 -14.83 -17.90
CA MET A 361 -32.80 -14.38 -18.45
C MET A 361 -32.93 -14.03 -19.93
N MET A 362 -33.47 -14.92 -20.74
CA MET A 362 -33.66 -14.71 -22.18
C MET A 362 -34.59 -13.53 -22.48
N ARG A 363 -35.67 -13.34 -21.66
CA ARG A 363 -36.55 -12.20 -21.77
C ARG A 363 -35.78 -10.89 -21.51
N MET A 364 -35.01 -10.81 -20.44
CA MET A 364 -34.26 -9.62 -20.09
C MET A 364 -33.20 -9.28 -21.15
N ILE A 365 -32.45 -10.27 -21.65
CA ILE A 365 -31.45 -10.06 -22.70
C ILE A 365 -32.10 -9.43 -23.96
N ASN A 366 -33.22 -9.97 -24.42
CA ASN A 366 -33.91 -9.47 -25.60
C ASN A 366 -34.58 -8.08 -25.35
N GLN A 367 -35.30 -7.92 -24.23
CA GLN A 367 -36.08 -6.71 -23.93
C GLN A 367 -35.19 -5.49 -23.74
N TYR A 368 -34.05 -5.65 -23.07
CA TYR A 368 -33.13 -4.54 -22.77
C TYR A 368 -31.94 -4.47 -23.73
N HIS A 369 -31.91 -5.33 -24.78
CA HIS A 369 -30.84 -5.37 -25.78
C HIS A 369 -29.45 -5.46 -25.12
N ILE A 370 -29.28 -6.43 -24.25
CA ILE A 370 -28.05 -6.63 -23.48
C ILE A 370 -26.90 -7.05 -24.41
N GLU A 371 -25.78 -6.34 -24.32
CA GLU A 371 -24.56 -6.59 -25.12
C GLU A 371 -23.49 -7.39 -24.36
N ALA A 372 -23.52 -7.33 -23.00
CA ALA A 372 -22.59 -8.07 -22.15
C ALA A 372 -23.26 -8.50 -20.84
N ILE A 373 -22.74 -9.57 -20.25
CA ILE A 373 -23.18 -10.09 -18.95
C ILE A 373 -21.98 -10.06 -18.00
N ALA A 374 -22.16 -9.41 -16.83
CA ALA A 374 -21.21 -9.37 -15.74
C ALA A 374 -21.63 -10.35 -14.64
N ILE A 375 -20.80 -11.31 -14.30
CA ILE A 375 -21.05 -12.26 -13.22
C ILE A 375 -20.07 -11.99 -12.10
N GLY A 376 -20.55 -11.79 -10.85
CA GLY A 376 -19.71 -11.67 -9.68
C GLY A 376 -18.88 -12.94 -9.43
N ASN A 377 -17.65 -12.80 -8.94
CA ASN A 377 -16.73 -13.92 -8.71
C ASN A 377 -16.89 -14.61 -7.34
N GLY A 378 -17.95 -14.34 -6.61
CA GLY A 378 -18.22 -14.91 -5.29
C GLY A 378 -18.85 -16.31 -5.32
N THR A 379 -19.57 -16.60 -4.25
CA THR A 379 -20.21 -17.90 -4.06
C THR A 379 -21.20 -18.21 -5.20
N ALA A 380 -21.18 -19.44 -5.76
CA ALA A 380 -21.99 -19.88 -6.91
C ALA A 380 -21.68 -19.19 -8.24
N SER A 381 -20.54 -18.51 -8.36
CA SER A 381 -20.12 -17.82 -9.60
C SER A 381 -20.01 -18.78 -10.80
N ARG A 382 -19.49 -19.98 -10.59
CA ARG A 382 -19.28 -20.98 -11.65
C ARG A 382 -20.57 -21.56 -12.16
N GLU A 383 -21.40 -22.02 -11.23
CA GLU A 383 -22.73 -22.56 -11.57
C GLU A 383 -23.56 -21.48 -12.27
N SER A 384 -23.40 -20.24 -11.88
CA SER A 384 -24.04 -19.10 -12.54
C SER A 384 -23.47 -18.86 -13.94
N LYS A 385 -22.15 -19.02 -14.14
CA LYS A 385 -21.51 -18.93 -15.45
C LYS A 385 -21.99 -20.07 -16.38
N GLU A 386 -22.05 -21.31 -15.89
CA GLU A 386 -22.60 -22.44 -16.62
C GLU A 386 -24.04 -22.17 -17.04
N PHE A 387 -24.91 -21.78 -16.10
CA PHE A 387 -26.29 -21.41 -16.37
C PHE A 387 -26.43 -20.33 -17.45
N VAL A 388 -25.62 -19.27 -17.35
CA VAL A 388 -25.63 -18.17 -18.34
C VAL A 388 -25.15 -18.68 -19.71
N THR A 389 -24.13 -19.54 -19.75
CA THR A 389 -23.60 -20.12 -20.96
C THR A 389 -24.65 -20.96 -21.66
N ASP A 390 -25.42 -21.78 -20.94
CA ASP A 390 -26.54 -22.54 -21.48
C ASP A 390 -27.62 -21.61 -22.07
N CYS A 391 -27.97 -20.54 -21.37
CA CYS A 391 -28.93 -19.55 -21.90
C CYS A 391 -28.44 -18.92 -23.19
N ILE A 392 -27.15 -18.60 -23.32
CA ILE A 392 -26.54 -18.00 -24.50
C ILE A 392 -26.54 -19.02 -25.65
N THR A 393 -26.25 -20.28 -25.39
CA THR A 393 -26.28 -21.36 -26.39
C THR A 393 -27.67 -21.45 -27.00
N HIS A 394 -28.74 -21.46 -26.21
CA HIS A 394 -30.11 -21.42 -26.68
C HIS A 394 -30.46 -20.18 -27.53
N LEU A 395 -29.89 -19.01 -27.19
CA LEU A 395 -30.06 -17.79 -28.00
C LEU A 395 -29.35 -17.91 -29.34
N SER A 396 -28.14 -18.47 -29.36
CA SER A 396 -27.36 -18.72 -30.58
C SER A 396 -28.08 -19.69 -31.51
N GLU A 397 -28.61 -20.78 -30.99
CA GLU A 397 -29.41 -21.75 -31.72
C GLU A 397 -30.67 -21.13 -32.34
N ALA A 398 -31.24 -20.13 -31.69
CA ALA A 398 -32.36 -19.33 -32.17
C ALA A 398 -31.95 -18.23 -33.18
N GLY A 399 -30.68 -18.16 -33.59
CA GLY A 399 -30.17 -17.17 -34.56
C GLY A 399 -30.13 -15.73 -34.07
N LYS A 400 -30.10 -15.51 -32.74
CA LYS A 400 -30.05 -14.16 -32.11
C LYS A 400 -28.63 -13.75 -31.78
N GLU A 401 -28.38 -12.44 -31.72
CA GLU A 401 -27.10 -11.92 -31.19
C GLU A 401 -26.92 -12.33 -29.72
N THR A 402 -25.72 -12.80 -29.40
CA THR A 402 -25.39 -13.29 -28.08
C THR A 402 -24.52 -12.30 -27.31
N PRO A 403 -24.86 -11.96 -26.06
CA PRO A 403 -24.02 -11.10 -25.22
C PRO A 403 -22.74 -11.83 -24.83
N LYS A 404 -21.65 -11.07 -24.67
CA LYS A 404 -20.37 -11.56 -24.15
C LYS A 404 -20.44 -11.72 -22.62
N VAL A 405 -19.79 -12.77 -22.07
CA VAL A 405 -19.82 -13.07 -20.63
C VAL A 405 -18.48 -12.79 -19.98
N PHE A 406 -18.53 -12.06 -18.87
CA PHE A 406 -17.34 -11.69 -18.10
C PHE A 406 -17.55 -11.99 -16.62
N VAL A 407 -16.50 -12.50 -15.96
CA VAL A 407 -16.46 -12.63 -14.50
C VAL A 407 -15.81 -11.38 -13.94
N VAL A 408 -16.45 -10.77 -12.96
CA VAL A 408 -16.05 -9.47 -12.36
C VAL A 408 -15.83 -9.65 -10.87
N SER A 409 -14.76 -9.06 -10.34
CA SER A 409 -14.54 -9.05 -8.87
C SER A 409 -15.67 -8.32 -8.15
N GLU A 410 -16.21 -8.97 -7.12
CA GLU A 410 -17.23 -8.37 -6.24
C GLU A 410 -16.65 -7.79 -4.94
N ASP A 411 -15.32 -7.76 -4.78
CA ASP A 411 -14.65 -7.24 -3.59
C ASP A 411 -15.13 -5.84 -3.23
N GLY A 412 -15.59 -5.66 -1.98
CA GLY A 412 -16.15 -4.40 -1.51
C GLY A 412 -17.54 -4.04 -2.06
N ALA A 413 -18.19 -4.85 -2.93
CA ALA A 413 -19.54 -4.56 -3.43
C ALA A 413 -20.58 -4.53 -2.29
N SER A 414 -20.44 -5.42 -1.31
CA SER A 414 -21.30 -5.44 -0.11
C SER A 414 -21.13 -4.16 0.74
N ILE A 415 -19.92 -3.60 0.79
CA ILE A 415 -19.65 -2.34 1.52
C ILE A 415 -20.25 -1.15 0.77
N TYR A 416 -20.07 -1.11 -0.56
CA TYR A 416 -20.72 -0.10 -1.39
C TYR A 416 -22.24 -0.15 -1.21
N SER A 417 -22.87 -1.31 -1.35
CA SER A 417 -24.32 -1.46 -1.31
C SER A 417 -24.95 -0.98 0.01
N ALA A 418 -24.23 -1.09 1.12
CA ALA A 418 -24.63 -0.60 2.45
C ALA A 418 -24.24 0.88 2.70
N SER A 419 -23.44 1.50 1.83
CA SER A 419 -22.88 2.83 2.02
C SER A 419 -23.94 3.94 1.89
N ALA A 420 -23.61 5.15 2.39
CA ALA A 420 -24.43 6.34 2.17
C ALA A 420 -24.49 6.72 0.68
N ILE A 421 -23.41 6.50 -0.05
CA ILE A 421 -23.30 6.77 -1.50
C ILE A 421 -24.33 5.93 -2.27
N ALA A 422 -24.37 4.62 -2.00
CA ALA A 422 -25.31 3.74 -2.68
C ALA A 422 -26.78 4.07 -2.34
N ARG A 423 -27.05 4.53 -1.11
CA ARG A 423 -28.38 5.00 -0.70
C ARG A 423 -28.79 6.30 -1.41
N GLU A 424 -27.84 7.20 -1.63
CA GLU A 424 -28.06 8.44 -2.39
C GLU A 424 -28.30 8.17 -3.88
N GLU A 425 -27.52 7.24 -4.48
CA GLU A 425 -27.67 6.87 -5.90
C GLU A 425 -28.96 6.06 -6.18
N PHE A 426 -29.35 5.20 -5.25
CA PHE A 426 -30.49 4.29 -5.37
C PHE A 426 -31.35 4.28 -4.09
N PRO A 427 -32.09 5.37 -3.80
CA PRO A 427 -32.83 5.50 -2.54
C PRO A 427 -33.96 4.48 -2.42
N ASN A 428 -34.53 4.02 -3.52
CA ASN A 428 -35.69 3.11 -3.55
C ASN A 428 -35.30 1.63 -3.70
N GLU A 429 -34.00 1.33 -3.90
CA GLU A 429 -33.52 -0.03 -4.12
C GLU A 429 -33.00 -0.65 -2.83
N ASP A 430 -33.06 -1.96 -2.73
CA ASP A 430 -32.51 -2.70 -1.60
C ASP A 430 -30.97 -2.87 -1.72
N VAL A 431 -30.36 -3.35 -0.64
CA VAL A 431 -28.91 -3.57 -0.56
C VAL A 431 -28.43 -4.57 -1.62
N THR A 432 -29.25 -5.59 -1.91
CA THR A 432 -28.87 -6.67 -2.84
C THR A 432 -28.88 -6.19 -4.29
N THR A 433 -29.90 -5.41 -4.68
CA THR A 433 -29.98 -4.76 -5.98
C THR A 433 -28.80 -3.81 -6.20
N ARG A 434 -28.47 -2.98 -5.19
CA ARG A 434 -27.31 -2.07 -5.27
C ARG A 434 -25.98 -2.84 -5.47
N GLY A 435 -25.83 -4.02 -4.85
CA GLY A 435 -24.69 -4.90 -5.07
C GLY A 435 -24.57 -5.36 -6.52
N ALA A 436 -25.65 -5.88 -7.09
CA ALA A 436 -25.69 -6.30 -8.48
C ALA A 436 -25.40 -5.14 -9.46
N VAL A 437 -25.96 -3.95 -9.21
CA VAL A 437 -25.65 -2.73 -10.01
C VAL A 437 -24.15 -2.43 -9.97
N SER A 438 -23.51 -2.50 -8.81
CA SER A 438 -22.07 -2.25 -8.68
C SER A 438 -21.24 -3.23 -9.49
N ILE A 439 -21.59 -4.53 -9.50
CA ILE A 439 -20.92 -5.55 -10.32
C ILE A 439 -20.99 -5.17 -11.82
N GLY A 440 -22.16 -4.77 -12.32
CA GLY A 440 -22.32 -4.35 -13.71
C GLY A 440 -21.53 -3.09 -14.06
N ARG A 441 -21.55 -2.08 -13.18
CA ARG A 441 -20.82 -0.83 -13.38
C ARG A 441 -19.30 -1.03 -13.36
N ARG A 442 -18.78 -2.01 -12.58
CA ARG A 442 -17.36 -2.37 -12.62
C ARG A 442 -16.93 -2.94 -13.96
N LEU A 443 -17.82 -3.65 -14.66
CA LEU A 443 -17.53 -4.09 -16.01
C LEU A 443 -17.50 -2.92 -17.00
N ILE A 444 -18.43 -1.95 -16.84
CA ILE A 444 -18.49 -0.76 -17.69
C ILE A 444 -17.23 0.11 -17.49
N ASP A 445 -16.91 0.47 -16.25
CA ASP A 445 -15.69 1.19 -15.88
C ASP A 445 -15.29 0.88 -14.42
N PRO A 446 -14.25 0.03 -14.20
CA PRO A 446 -13.77 -0.33 -12.87
C PRO A 446 -13.36 0.86 -12.03
N LEU A 447 -12.62 1.81 -12.62
CA LEU A 447 -12.13 2.99 -11.92
C LEU A 447 -13.29 3.86 -11.40
N ALA A 448 -14.26 4.16 -12.27
CA ALA A 448 -15.39 5.03 -11.95
C ALA A 448 -16.27 4.47 -10.82
N GLU A 449 -16.34 3.13 -10.69
CA GLU A 449 -17.13 2.50 -9.64
C GLU A 449 -16.32 2.26 -8.35
N LEU A 450 -15.08 1.77 -8.45
CA LEU A 450 -14.27 1.42 -7.28
C LEU A 450 -13.87 2.64 -6.43
N VAL A 451 -13.74 3.83 -7.02
CA VAL A 451 -13.46 5.08 -6.27
C VAL A 451 -14.57 5.48 -5.29
N LYS A 452 -15.76 4.88 -5.39
CA LYS A 452 -16.89 5.08 -4.45
C LYS A 452 -16.74 4.28 -3.16
N ILE A 453 -15.82 3.31 -3.14
CA ILE A 453 -15.56 2.43 -2.01
C ILE A 453 -14.32 2.94 -1.27
N ASP A 454 -14.35 2.92 0.07
CA ASP A 454 -13.13 3.18 0.84
C ASP A 454 -12.04 2.19 0.38
N PRO A 455 -10.89 2.63 -0.12
CA PRO A 455 -9.84 1.75 -0.64
C PRO A 455 -9.41 0.66 0.34
N LYS A 456 -9.47 0.92 1.64
CA LYS A 456 -9.23 -0.08 2.70
C LYS A 456 -10.25 -1.22 2.75
N SER A 457 -11.40 -1.03 2.13
CA SER A 457 -12.47 -2.01 2.06
C SER A 457 -12.43 -2.87 0.80
N ILE A 458 -11.51 -2.56 -0.12
CA ILE A 458 -11.23 -3.39 -1.27
C ILE A 458 -10.21 -4.46 -0.85
N GLY A 459 -10.48 -5.73 -1.17
CA GLY A 459 -9.58 -6.84 -0.86
C GLY A 459 -8.33 -6.81 -1.75
N VAL A 460 -7.24 -6.23 -1.25
CA VAL A 460 -5.99 -6.09 -2.01
C VAL A 460 -4.84 -6.94 -1.47
N GLY A 461 -5.06 -7.68 -0.37
CA GLY A 461 -4.05 -8.59 0.14
C GLY A 461 -4.37 -9.25 1.49
N GLN A 462 -3.66 -10.35 1.77
CA GLN A 462 -3.97 -11.27 2.87
C GLN A 462 -3.82 -10.66 4.27
N TYR A 463 -2.87 -9.76 4.51
CA TYR A 463 -2.58 -9.15 5.82
C TYR A 463 -2.96 -7.69 5.89
N GLN A 464 -3.90 -7.24 5.07
CA GLN A 464 -4.31 -5.85 4.96
C GLN A 464 -4.76 -5.22 6.30
N HIS A 465 -5.36 -6.01 7.19
CA HIS A 465 -5.83 -5.55 8.50
C HIS A 465 -4.75 -5.63 9.61
N ASP A 466 -3.58 -6.21 9.31
CA ASP A 466 -2.51 -6.44 10.29
C ASP A 466 -1.36 -5.43 10.17
N VAL A 467 -1.35 -4.60 9.12
CA VAL A 467 -0.36 -3.52 8.91
C VAL A 467 -0.81 -2.22 9.57
N ASP A 468 0.07 -1.22 9.61
CA ASP A 468 -0.28 0.12 10.06
C ASP A 468 -1.43 0.70 9.23
N GLN A 469 -2.56 0.97 9.89
CA GLN A 469 -3.80 1.36 9.21
C GLN A 469 -3.79 2.82 8.74
N ALA A 470 -2.99 3.69 9.34
CA ALA A 470 -2.86 5.08 8.92
C ALA A 470 -1.98 5.18 7.67
N GLU A 471 -0.86 4.47 7.66
CA GLU A 471 0.04 4.35 6.52
C GLU A 471 -0.65 3.68 5.32
N LEU A 472 -1.35 2.56 5.56
CA LEU A 472 -2.15 1.88 4.54
C LEU A 472 -3.14 2.82 3.88
N ARG A 473 -3.93 3.55 4.67
CA ARG A 473 -4.94 4.48 4.15
C ARG A 473 -4.30 5.53 3.26
N ARG A 474 -3.24 6.18 3.74
CA ARG A 474 -2.52 7.21 3.00
C ARG A 474 -1.99 6.68 1.66
N SER A 475 -1.36 5.50 1.67
CA SER A 475 -0.77 4.89 0.48
C SER A 475 -1.83 4.46 -0.54
N LEU A 476 -2.97 3.93 -0.08
CA LEU A 476 -4.09 3.57 -0.95
C LEU A 476 -4.77 4.81 -1.56
N ASP A 477 -5.00 5.87 -0.77
CA ASP A 477 -5.59 7.13 -1.26
C ASP A 477 -4.71 7.78 -2.34
N LEU A 478 -3.38 7.82 -2.13
CA LEU A 478 -2.42 8.29 -3.15
C LEU A 478 -2.46 7.43 -4.41
N THR A 479 -2.64 6.13 -4.28
CA THR A 479 -2.75 5.22 -5.44
C THR A 479 -4.02 5.51 -6.25
N VAL A 480 -5.15 5.75 -5.58
CA VAL A 480 -6.41 6.14 -6.27
C VAL A 480 -6.22 7.47 -6.99
N GLU A 481 -5.66 8.48 -6.33
CA GLU A 481 -5.38 9.78 -6.94
C GLU A 481 -4.48 9.64 -8.18
N SER A 482 -3.40 8.88 -8.07
CA SER A 482 -2.50 8.61 -9.20
C SER A 482 -3.22 7.96 -10.38
N CYS A 483 -4.02 6.90 -10.15
CA CYS A 483 -4.77 6.20 -11.19
C CYS A 483 -5.79 7.12 -11.89
N VAL A 484 -6.55 7.90 -11.13
CA VAL A 484 -7.57 8.83 -11.67
C VAL A 484 -6.91 9.88 -12.57
N ASN A 485 -5.79 10.46 -12.14
CA ASN A 485 -5.08 11.49 -12.91
C ASN A 485 -4.30 10.88 -14.11
N GLN A 486 -3.87 9.63 -14.02
CA GLN A 486 -3.24 8.92 -15.13
C GLN A 486 -4.23 8.67 -16.28
N VAL A 487 -5.44 8.19 -15.97
CA VAL A 487 -6.49 7.91 -16.96
C VAL A 487 -7.09 9.20 -17.52
N GLY A 488 -7.29 10.19 -16.66
CA GLY A 488 -8.04 11.41 -16.96
C GLY A 488 -9.55 11.19 -16.85
N VAL A 489 -10.28 12.25 -16.60
CA VAL A 489 -11.69 12.20 -16.19
C VAL A 489 -12.58 12.97 -17.15
N ASN A 490 -13.64 12.33 -17.64
CA ASN A 490 -14.65 13.02 -18.44
C ASN A 490 -15.49 13.97 -17.55
N LEU A 491 -15.34 15.26 -17.77
CA LEU A 491 -15.99 16.31 -16.96
C LEU A 491 -17.52 16.24 -16.98
N ASN A 492 -18.10 15.75 -18.07
CA ASN A 492 -19.55 15.74 -18.27
C ASN A 492 -20.24 14.49 -17.71
N THR A 493 -19.52 13.38 -17.53
CA THR A 493 -20.10 12.11 -17.07
C THR A 493 -19.62 11.69 -15.68
N ALA A 494 -18.49 12.23 -15.22
CA ALA A 494 -17.89 11.83 -13.96
C ALA A 494 -18.79 12.10 -12.75
N SER A 495 -18.80 11.16 -11.82
CA SER A 495 -19.42 11.35 -10.52
C SER A 495 -18.62 12.32 -9.64
N LYS A 496 -19.26 12.88 -8.62
CA LYS A 496 -18.58 13.66 -7.57
C LYS A 496 -17.41 12.89 -6.96
N HIS A 497 -17.59 11.58 -6.74
CA HIS A 497 -16.60 10.72 -6.11
C HIS A 497 -15.36 10.50 -6.99
N LEU A 498 -15.51 10.45 -8.30
CA LEU A 498 -14.38 10.40 -9.22
C LEU A 498 -13.68 11.76 -9.32
N LEU A 499 -14.44 12.84 -9.42
CA LEU A 499 -13.91 14.20 -9.52
C LEU A 499 -13.08 14.62 -8.30
N MET A 500 -13.43 14.14 -7.09
CA MET A 500 -12.69 14.53 -5.88
C MET A 500 -11.24 14.06 -5.83
N TYR A 501 -10.88 13.04 -6.63
CA TYR A 501 -9.51 12.55 -6.79
C TYR A 501 -8.75 13.22 -7.93
N VAL A 502 -9.38 14.09 -8.69
CA VAL A 502 -8.69 14.90 -9.69
C VAL A 502 -7.82 15.94 -8.99
N SER A 503 -6.56 16.03 -9.41
CA SER A 503 -5.58 16.99 -8.89
C SER A 503 -6.20 18.38 -8.68
N GLY A 504 -6.08 18.93 -7.48
CA GLY A 504 -6.53 20.29 -7.12
C GLY A 504 -8.04 20.47 -6.90
N LEU A 505 -8.89 19.44 -7.02
CA LEU A 505 -10.33 19.60 -6.87
C LEU A 505 -10.84 19.35 -5.43
N GLY A 506 -10.61 18.19 -4.85
CA GLY A 506 -11.21 17.83 -3.57
C GLY A 506 -12.74 17.77 -3.55
N SER A 507 -13.33 17.40 -2.42
CA SER A 507 -14.77 17.07 -2.32
C SER A 507 -15.72 18.26 -2.59
N VAL A 508 -15.37 19.45 -2.12
CA VAL A 508 -16.21 20.65 -2.26
C VAL A 508 -16.27 21.13 -3.71
N LEU A 509 -15.11 21.19 -4.38
CA LEU A 509 -15.06 21.62 -5.78
C LEU A 509 -15.67 20.58 -6.71
N ALA A 510 -15.49 19.28 -6.41
CA ALA A 510 -16.16 18.21 -7.14
C ALA A 510 -17.68 18.31 -7.08
N GLN A 511 -18.24 18.62 -5.90
CA GLN A 511 -19.68 18.89 -5.75
C GLN A 511 -20.11 20.11 -6.57
N ASN A 512 -19.40 21.22 -6.46
CA ASN A 512 -19.73 22.46 -7.19
C ASN A 512 -19.71 22.25 -8.72
N ILE A 513 -18.80 21.42 -9.24
CA ILE A 513 -18.76 21.06 -10.66
C ILE A 513 -20.02 20.30 -11.07
N VAL A 514 -20.43 19.32 -10.25
CA VAL A 514 -21.64 18.53 -10.53
C VAL A 514 -22.90 19.42 -10.50
N ASP A 515 -23.00 20.31 -9.52
CA ASP A 515 -24.13 21.22 -9.39
C ASP A 515 -24.16 22.22 -10.53
N TYR A 516 -23.03 22.83 -10.89
CA TYR A 516 -22.93 23.71 -12.06
C TYR A 516 -23.37 23.01 -13.34
N ARG A 517 -22.98 21.74 -13.53
CA ARG A 517 -23.39 20.92 -14.69
C ARG A 517 -24.91 20.68 -14.72
N LYS A 518 -25.52 20.46 -13.56
CA LYS A 518 -26.98 20.28 -13.45
C LYS A 518 -27.75 21.57 -13.81
N GLU A 519 -27.21 22.72 -13.41
CA GLU A 519 -27.89 24.01 -13.61
C GLU A 519 -27.68 24.60 -15.02
N HIS A 520 -26.45 24.43 -15.58
CA HIS A 520 -26.04 25.11 -16.81
C HIS A 520 -25.87 24.18 -18.01
N GLY A 521 -26.09 22.86 -17.82
CA GLY A 521 -25.86 21.85 -18.83
C GLY A 521 -24.39 21.41 -18.94
N ALA A 522 -24.11 20.61 -19.96
CA ALA A 522 -22.78 20.02 -20.18
C ALA A 522 -21.74 21.12 -20.50
N PHE A 523 -20.53 20.92 -19.98
CA PHE A 523 -19.37 21.75 -20.32
C PHE A 523 -18.99 21.57 -21.79
N THR A 524 -18.75 22.65 -22.50
CA THR A 524 -18.29 22.67 -23.91
C THR A 524 -16.86 23.16 -24.05
N SER A 525 -16.26 23.65 -22.96
CA SER A 525 -14.84 24.01 -22.90
C SER A 525 -14.30 23.96 -21.47
N ARG A 526 -13.00 23.68 -21.31
CA ARG A 526 -12.32 23.72 -20.01
C ARG A 526 -12.35 25.10 -19.36
N THR A 527 -12.42 26.18 -20.15
CA THR A 527 -12.48 27.55 -19.64
C THR A 527 -13.75 27.83 -18.82
N GLN A 528 -14.83 27.08 -19.05
CA GLN A 528 -16.05 27.20 -18.26
C GLN A 528 -15.87 26.79 -16.81
N LEU A 529 -14.86 25.96 -16.47
CA LEU A 529 -14.50 25.62 -15.09
C LEU A 529 -14.24 26.87 -14.23
N LYS A 530 -13.71 27.94 -14.82
CA LYS A 530 -13.48 29.22 -14.12
C LYS A 530 -14.78 29.91 -13.64
N LYS A 531 -15.94 29.47 -14.12
CA LYS A 531 -17.26 29.95 -13.69
C LYS A 531 -17.85 29.12 -12.55
N VAL A 532 -17.27 27.99 -12.23
CA VAL A 532 -17.71 27.12 -11.13
C VAL A 532 -17.42 27.82 -9.79
N PRO A 533 -18.40 27.91 -8.88
CA PRO A 533 -18.21 28.57 -7.59
C PRO A 533 -17.02 27.98 -6.81
N ARG A 534 -16.21 28.86 -6.22
CA ARG A 534 -14.99 28.54 -5.44
C ARG A 534 -13.85 27.89 -6.22
N LEU A 535 -13.95 27.64 -7.50
CA LEU A 535 -12.90 27.11 -8.34
C LEU A 535 -11.97 28.26 -8.76
N GLY A 536 -10.94 28.53 -7.95
CA GLY A 536 -9.96 29.59 -8.20
C GLY A 536 -8.94 29.23 -9.27
N THR A 537 -8.04 30.16 -9.55
CA THR A 537 -6.97 30.02 -10.59
C THR A 537 -6.04 28.84 -10.32
N VAL A 538 -5.66 28.60 -9.07
CA VAL A 538 -4.77 27.49 -8.67
C VAL A 538 -5.45 26.13 -8.89
N ALA A 539 -6.72 25.99 -8.47
CA ALA A 539 -7.48 24.76 -8.67
C ALA A 539 -7.71 24.48 -10.17
N TYR A 540 -8.03 25.53 -10.95
CA TYR A 540 -8.14 25.43 -12.41
C TYR A 540 -6.82 24.93 -13.04
N GLN A 541 -5.70 25.56 -12.69
CA GLN A 541 -4.39 25.20 -13.19
C GLN A 541 -4.03 23.75 -12.89
N GLN A 542 -4.30 23.29 -11.66
CA GLN A 542 -3.93 21.93 -11.28
C GLN A 542 -4.86 20.86 -11.84
N SER A 543 -6.14 21.17 -12.12
CA SER A 543 -7.14 20.19 -12.55
C SER A 543 -7.36 20.12 -14.06
N ALA A 544 -7.24 21.24 -14.77
CA ALA A 544 -7.68 21.35 -16.16
C ALA A 544 -7.04 20.34 -17.11
N GLY A 545 -5.75 20.00 -16.90
CA GLY A 545 -5.04 19.04 -17.73
C GLY A 545 -5.52 17.59 -17.56
N PHE A 546 -6.17 17.27 -16.46
CA PHE A 546 -6.69 15.93 -16.16
C PHE A 546 -8.16 15.72 -16.51
N LEU A 547 -8.87 16.80 -16.82
CA LEU A 547 -10.29 16.77 -17.21
C LEU A 547 -10.44 16.73 -18.72
N ARG A 548 -11.33 15.89 -19.21
CA ARG A 548 -11.60 15.66 -20.64
C ARG A 548 -13.02 16.12 -20.97
N ILE A 549 -13.19 16.74 -22.13
CA ILE A 549 -14.49 17.12 -22.66
C ILE A 549 -14.61 16.57 -24.08
N PRO A 550 -15.19 15.37 -24.26
CA PRO A 550 -15.48 14.85 -25.58
C PRO A 550 -16.37 15.84 -26.37
N ASN A 551 -16.08 16.02 -27.65
CA ASN A 551 -16.80 16.95 -28.54
C ASN A 551 -16.73 18.43 -28.10
N ALA A 552 -15.68 18.84 -27.38
CA ALA A 552 -15.46 20.23 -27.02
C ALA A 552 -15.27 21.14 -28.26
N LYS A 553 -15.52 22.44 -28.10
CA LYS A 553 -15.25 23.45 -29.15
C LYS A 553 -13.78 23.48 -29.53
N ASN A 554 -12.88 23.41 -28.56
CA ASN A 554 -11.44 23.22 -28.78
C ASN A 554 -11.12 21.73 -28.68
N PRO A 555 -10.61 21.07 -29.75
CA PRO A 555 -10.30 19.65 -29.71
C PRO A 555 -9.24 19.28 -28.67
N LEU A 556 -8.38 20.23 -28.25
CA LEU A 556 -7.41 20.02 -27.17
C LEU A 556 -8.04 19.82 -25.79
N ASP A 557 -9.30 20.25 -25.59
CA ASP A 557 -10.03 20.00 -24.34
C ASP A 557 -10.36 18.53 -24.13
N ASN A 558 -10.22 17.68 -25.17
CA ASN A 558 -10.31 16.22 -25.07
C ASN A 558 -8.93 15.54 -25.07
N SER A 559 -7.88 16.21 -24.67
CA SER A 559 -6.50 15.69 -24.63
C SER A 559 -5.87 15.88 -23.25
N ALA A 560 -4.70 15.30 -23.01
CA ALA A 560 -3.90 15.55 -21.82
C ALA A 560 -3.01 16.80 -21.93
N VAL A 561 -3.06 17.52 -23.06
CA VAL A 561 -2.34 18.79 -23.19
C VAL A 561 -2.90 19.79 -22.20
N HIS A 562 -2.02 20.42 -21.43
CA HIS A 562 -2.41 21.42 -20.47
C HIS A 562 -2.82 22.72 -21.16
N PRO A 563 -3.87 23.47 -20.70
CA PRO A 563 -4.29 24.72 -21.32
C PRO A 563 -3.19 25.79 -21.44
N GLU A 564 -2.19 25.79 -20.55
CA GLU A 564 -1.01 26.67 -20.63
C GLU A 564 -0.20 26.44 -21.90
N SER A 565 -0.23 25.22 -22.47
CA SER A 565 0.55 24.83 -23.65
C SER A 565 -0.27 24.86 -24.96
N TYR A 566 -1.52 25.32 -24.96
CA TYR A 566 -2.36 25.36 -26.18
C TYR A 566 -1.73 26.23 -27.26
N HIS A 567 -1.17 27.38 -26.89
CA HIS A 567 -0.50 28.30 -27.81
C HIS A 567 0.68 27.64 -28.57
N ILE A 568 1.35 26.65 -27.95
CA ILE A 568 2.44 25.88 -28.58
C ILE A 568 1.88 24.98 -29.69
N VAL A 569 0.78 24.26 -29.38
CA VAL A 569 0.11 23.40 -30.38
C VAL A 569 -0.43 24.21 -31.55
N GLU A 570 -0.99 25.41 -31.27
CA GLU A 570 -1.42 26.35 -32.29
C GLU A 570 -0.25 26.85 -33.16
N ALA A 571 0.90 27.11 -32.54
CA ALA A 571 2.11 27.48 -33.27
C ALA A 571 2.64 26.32 -34.13
N MET A 572 2.61 25.06 -33.61
CA MET A 572 2.96 23.86 -34.39
C MET A 572 2.05 23.69 -35.61
N ALA A 573 0.74 23.83 -35.43
CA ALA A 573 -0.23 23.73 -36.51
C ALA A 573 -0.01 24.81 -37.55
N LYS A 574 0.27 26.05 -37.14
CA LYS A 574 0.60 27.16 -38.05
C LYS A 574 1.91 26.93 -38.83
N ASN A 575 2.94 26.39 -38.18
CA ASN A 575 4.20 26.01 -38.83
C ASN A 575 3.98 24.96 -39.94
N LYS A 576 3.01 24.06 -39.77
CA LYS A 576 2.64 23.07 -40.79
C LYS A 576 1.54 23.49 -41.71
N ASN A 577 1.12 24.79 -41.68
CA ASN A 577 0.01 25.32 -42.46
C ASN A 577 -1.28 24.49 -42.37
N CYS A 578 -1.62 24.01 -41.19
CA CYS A 578 -2.83 23.23 -40.91
C CYS A 578 -3.56 23.73 -39.67
N THR A 579 -4.77 23.28 -39.48
CA THR A 579 -5.54 23.53 -38.22
C THR A 579 -5.12 22.57 -37.13
N VAL A 580 -5.35 22.94 -35.86
CA VAL A 580 -5.12 22.03 -34.72
C VAL A 580 -5.88 20.72 -34.88
N LYS A 581 -7.09 20.73 -35.46
CA LYS A 581 -7.90 19.55 -35.70
C LYS A 581 -7.28 18.60 -36.74
N GLU A 582 -6.64 19.16 -37.76
CA GLU A 582 -5.93 18.38 -38.80
C GLU A 582 -4.58 17.87 -38.32
N LEU A 583 -3.95 18.53 -37.37
CA LEU A 583 -2.71 18.10 -36.75
C LEU A 583 -2.91 16.87 -35.84
N ILE A 584 -4.04 16.84 -35.13
CA ILE A 584 -4.42 15.75 -34.22
C ILE A 584 -4.63 14.45 -35.02
N ASN A 585 -4.10 13.33 -34.51
CA ASN A 585 -4.13 12.00 -35.15
C ASN A 585 -3.41 11.92 -36.52
N ASN A 586 -2.62 12.90 -36.88
CA ASN A 586 -1.90 12.91 -38.16
C ASN A 586 -0.41 12.63 -37.96
N LYS A 587 -0.06 11.35 -37.86
CA LYS A 587 1.29 10.88 -37.58
C LYS A 587 2.32 11.48 -38.56
N LYS A 588 1.97 11.58 -39.85
CA LYS A 588 2.88 12.15 -40.88
C LYS A 588 3.23 13.61 -40.65
N LEU A 589 2.27 14.43 -40.21
CA LEU A 589 2.54 15.84 -39.88
C LEU A 589 3.34 15.97 -38.59
N LEU A 590 3.03 15.14 -37.58
CA LEU A 590 3.69 15.15 -36.27
C LEU A 590 5.14 14.71 -36.34
N GLU A 591 5.49 13.67 -37.13
CA GLU A 591 6.88 13.20 -37.31
C GLU A 591 7.82 14.25 -37.94
N HIS A 592 7.28 15.21 -38.67
CA HIS A 592 8.06 16.25 -39.34
C HIS A 592 8.15 17.56 -38.55
N ILE A 593 7.67 17.60 -37.28
CA ILE A 593 7.79 18.77 -36.43
C ILE A 593 9.19 18.80 -35.79
N ASN A 594 9.91 19.89 -36.02
CA ASN A 594 11.16 20.13 -35.31
C ASN A 594 10.87 20.75 -33.94
N LEU A 595 11.00 19.95 -32.87
CA LEU A 595 10.69 20.39 -31.52
C LEU A 595 11.58 21.48 -30.97
N GLU A 596 12.81 21.57 -31.45
CA GLU A 596 13.78 22.59 -31.00
C GLU A 596 13.31 24.02 -31.27
N GLU A 597 12.48 24.21 -32.31
CA GLU A 597 11.92 25.52 -32.67
C GLU A 597 10.88 26.03 -31.64
N PHE A 598 10.33 25.14 -30.82
CA PHE A 598 9.27 25.43 -29.83
C PHE A 598 9.77 25.43 -28.38
N VAL A 599 11.08 25.20 -28.17
CA VAL A 599 11.68 25.27 -26.83
C VAL A 599 11.68 26.71 -26.34
N SER A 600 11.26 26.93 -25.12
CA SER A 600 11.25 28.23 -24.45
C SER A 600 11.82 28.12 -23.03
N THR A 601 11.90 29.23 -22.32
CA THR A 601 12.30 29.25 -20.90
C THR A 601 11.35 28.47 -19.98
N GLU A 602 10.09 28.30 -20.38
CA GLU A 602 9.04 27.65 -19.59
C GLU A 602 8.74 26.22 -20.04
N VAL A 603 9.02 25.90 -21.32
CA VAL A 603 8.68 24.62 -21.95
C VAL A 603 9.89 24.03 -22.64
N GLY A 604 10.36 22.93 -22.13
CA GLY A 604 11.49 22.17 -22.67
C GLY A 604 11.06 20.97 -23.52
N LEU A 605 12.07 20.20 -23.97
CA LEU A 605 11.85 19.02 -24.82
C LEU A 605 10.99 17.93 -24.15
N LEU A 606 11.02 17.80 -22.83
CA LEU A 606 10.21 16.79 -22.12
C LEU A 606 8.72 17.05 -22.31
N THR A 607 8.29 18.30 -22.07
CA THR A 607 6.90 18.71 -22.27
C THR A 607 6.48 18.67 -23.74
N LEU A 608 7.36 19.06 -24.65
CA LEU A 608 7.09 19.01 -26.10
C LEU A 608 6.90 17.58 -26.59
N ASN A 609 7.70 16.63 -26.13
CA ASN A 609 7.53 15.21 -26.44
C ASN A 609 6.20 14.67 -25.90
N ASP A 610 5.84 15.02 -24.65
CA ASP A 610 4.55 14.63 -24.10
C ASP A 610 3.36 15.19 -24.91
N ILE A 611 3.46 16.43 -25.38
CA ILE A 611 2.47 17.05 -26.26
C ILE A 611 2.36 16.26 -27.58
N LEU A 612 3.47 15.93 -28.23
CA LEU A 612 3.45 15.14 -29.47
C LEU A 612 2.78 13.78 -29.28
N HIS A 613 3.19 13.05 -28.24
CA HIS A 613 2.59 11.76 -27.95
C HIS A 613 1.08 11.84 -27.71
N GLU A 614 0.63 12.90 -27.03
CA GLU A 614 -0.79 13.13 -26.81
C GLU A 614 -1.53 13.51 -28.11
N LEU A 615 -0.92 14.28 -29.00
CA LEU A 615 -1.51 14.63 -30.28
C LEU A 615 -1.60 13.46 -31.27
N GLU A 616 -0.70 12.47 -31.15
CA GLU A 616 -0.79 11.22 -31.94
C GLU A 616 -2.07 10.43 -31.64
N LYS A 617 -2.50 10.42 -30.38
CA LYS A 617 -3.68 9.65 -29.92
C LYS A 617 -4.35 10.39 -28.75
N PRO A 618 -5.05 11.49 -29.00
CA PRO A 618 -5.60 12.34 -27.95
C PRO A 618 -6.67 11.62 -27.16
N GLY A 619 -6.64 11.81 -25.83
CA GLY A 619 -7.61 11.26 -24.93
C GLY A 619 -7.66 9.73 -24.91
N ARG A 620 -6.60 9.05 -25.36
CA ARG A 620 -6.51 7.60 -25.30
C ARG A 620 -6.54 7.14 -23.84
N ASP A 621 -7.47 6.25 -23.54
CA ASP A 621 -7.46 5.51 -22.28
C ASP A 621 -6.18 4.64 -22.24
N PRO A 622 -5.32 4.79 -21.22
CA PRO A 622 -4.10 3.98 -21.13
C PRO A 622 -4.37 2.53 -20.77
N ARG A 623 -5.60 2.20 -20.37
CA ARG A 623 -6.00 0.84 -19.97
C ARG A 623 -6.09 -0.07 -21.21
N GLU A 624 -5.78 -1.34 -21.02
CA GLU A 624 -5.87 -2.36 -22.07
C GLU A 624 -7.30 -2.61 -22.51
N GLN A 625 -7.49 -3.35 -23.62
CA GLN A 625 -8.81 -3.81 -24.04
C GLN A 625 -9.19 -5.09 -23.31
N LEU A 626 -10.45 -5.22 -22.95
CA LEU A 626 -10.99 -6.39 -22.26
C LEU A 626 -10.89 -7.62 -23.16
N LYS A 627 -10.31 -8.71 -22.65
CA LYS A 627 -10.21 -10.02 -23.36
C LYS A 627 -11.15 -11.03 -22.71
N GLU A 628 -11.76 -11.88 -23.51
CA GLU A 628 -12.60 -13.00 -23.06
C GLU A 628 -11.72 -14.13 -22.50
N PHE A 629 -12.23 -14.86 -21.51
CA PHE A 629 -11.54 -15.98 -20.88
C PHE A 629 -12.48 -17.16 -20.60
N GLU A 630 -12.02 -18.37 -20.86
CA GLU A 630 -12.70 -19.61 -20.52
C GLU A 630 -11.78 -20.53 -19.73
N PHE A 631 -12.30 -21.08 -18.61
CA PHE A 631 -11.66 -22.17 -17.87
C PHE A 631 -11.73 -23.48 -18.66
N ASP A 632 -10.88 -24.45 -18.30
CA ASP A 632 -10.96 -25.79 -18.84
C ASP A 632 -12.28 -26.48 -18.41
N LYS A 633 -13.02 -26.93 -19.38
CA LYS A 633 -14.37 -27.55 -19.18
C LYS A 633 -14.31 -28.93 -18.49
N SER A 634 -13.13 -29.53 -18.38
CA SER A 634 -12.94 -30.86 -17.77
C SER A 634 -12.62 -30.80 -16.27
N VAL A 635 -12.44 -29.59 -15.70
CA VAL A 635 -11.95 -29.41 -14.33
C VAL A 635 -12.96 -28.60 -13.52
N HIS A 636 -13.56 -29.21 -12.50
CA HIS A 636 -14.56 -28.60 -11.63
C HIS A 636 -14.18 -28.65 -10.14
N THR A 637 -13.44 -29.68 -9.73
CA THR A 637 -13.05 -29.91 -8.33
C THR A 637 -11.57 -30.23 -8.20
N ILE A 638 -11.03 -30.13 -6.99
CA ILE A 638 -9.63 -30.53 -6.72
C ILE A 638 -9.36 -32.00 -7.09
N ALA A 639 -10.38 -32.86 -7.02
CA ALA A 639 -10.27 -34.26 -7.36
C ALA A 639 -10.05 -34.50 -8.87
N ASP A 640 -10.42 -33.57 -9.73
CA ASP A 640 -10.26 -33.64 -11.17
C ASP A 640 -8.82 -33.28 -11.58
N LEU A 641 -8.06 -32.61 -10.71
CA LEU A 641 -6.70 -32.20 -10.96
C LEU A 641 -5.75 -33.40 -10.92
N LYS A 642 -4.78 -33.41 -11.82
CA LYS A 642 -3.66 -34.36 -11.84
C LYS A 642 -2.35 -33.60 -11.98
N GLU A 643 -1.31 -34.08 -11.32
CA GLU A 643 0.04 -33.55 -11.51
C GLU A 643 0.43 -33.64 -12.99
N GLY A 644 1.01 -32.55 -13.48
CA GLY A 644 1.39 -32.44 -14.88
C GLY A 644 0.33 -31.81 -15.80
N MET A 645 -0.92 -31.61 -15.36
CA MET A 645 -1.95 -30.92 -16.17
C MET A 645 -1.58 -29.47 -16.41
N GLU A 646 -1.76 -29.00 -17.64
CA GLU A 646 -1.64 -27.60 -18.03
C GLU A 646 -3.03 -27.01 -18.18
N LEU A 647 -3.32 -25.96 -17.42
CA LEU A 647 -4.66 -25.38 -17.29
C LEU A 647 -4.63 -23.87 -17.51
N PRO A 648 -5.67 -23.31 -18.14
CA PRO A 648 -5.88 -21.88 -18.12
C PRO A 648 -6.31 -21.44 -16.71
N GLY A 649 -5.81 -20.31 -16.25
CA GLY A 649 -6.14 -19.76 -14.95
C GLY A 649 -6.19 -18.24 -14.96
N ILE A 650 -6.82 -17.69 -13.92
CA ILE A 650 -6.90 -16.24 -13.68
C ILE A 650 -6.12 -15.93 -12.41
N VAL A 651 -5.25 -14.93 -12.47
CA VAL A 651 -4.53 -14.42 -11.30
C VAL A 651 -5.52 -13.75 -10.36
N THR A 652 -5.68 -14.30 -9.15
CA THR A 652 -6.62 -13.79 -8.13
C THR A 652 -5.95 -12.91 -7.10
N ASN A 653 -4.68 -13.19 -6.78
CA ASN A 653 -3.92 -12.40 -5.81
C ASN A 653 -2.42 -12.49 -6.08
N ILE A 654 -1.70 -11.40 -5.82
CA ILE A 654 -0.24 -11.34 -5.95
C ILE A 654 0.37 -10.99 -4.60
N THR A 655 1.38 -11.76 -4.20
CA THR A 655 2.13 -11.58 -2.95
C THR A 655 3.63 -11.60 -3.24
N ASN A 656 4.46 -11.15 -2.30
CA ASN A 656 5.92 -11.18 -2.45
C ASN A 656 6.50 -12.60 -2.60
N PHE A 657 5.79 -13.64 -2.15
CA PHE A 657 6.27 -15.02 -2.22
C PHE A 657 5.68 -15.83 -3.37
N GLY A 658 4.70 -15.27 -4.10
CA GLY A 658 4.10 -15.95 -5.24
C GLY A 658 2.74 -15.38 -5.63
N VAL A 659 2.09 -16.07 -6.53
CA VAL A 659 0.86 -15.67 -7.19
C VAL A 659 -0.21 -16.72 -6.96
N PHE A 660 -1.38 -16.30 -6.53
CA PHE A 660 -2.56 -17.16 -6.42
C PHE A 660 -3.32 -17.15 -7.74
N VAL A 661 -3.73 -18.31 -8.18
CA VAL A 661 -4.36 -18.52 -9.49
C VAL A 661 -5.58 -19.40 -9.33
N ASP A 662 -6.73 -18.90 -9.76
CA ASP A 662 -7.93 -19.72 -9.94
C ASP A 662 -7.80 -20.51 -11.24
N VAL A 663 -7.80 -21.85 -11.14
CA VAL A 663 -7.69 -22.76 -12.27
C VAL A 663 -9.01 -23.48 -12.56
N GLY A 664 -10.12 -22.98 -12.03
CA GLY A 664 -11.42 -23.58 -12.21
C GLY A 664 -11.82 -24.59 -11.12
N VAL A 665 -11.12 -24.69 -10.00
CA VAL A 665 -11.49 -25.47 -8.81
C VAL A 665 -11.75 -24.53 -7.63
N HIS A 666 -12.69 -24.85 -6.72
CA HIS A 666 -13.11 -23.94 -5.63
C HIS A 666 -12.01 -23.52 -4.63
N GLN A 667 -10.75 -23.67 -5.01
CA GLN A 667 -9.56 -23.32 -4.25
C GLN A 667 -8.48 -22.78 -5.18
N ASP A 668 -7.92 -21.61 -4.85
CA ASP A 668 -6.80 -21.05 -5.60
C ASP A 668 -5.54 -21.88 -5.43
N GLY A 669 -4.83 -22.11 -6.53
CA GLY A 669 -3.50 -22.69 -6.51
C GLY A 669 -2.42 -21.62 -6.34
N LEU A 670 -1.29 -22.00 -5.77
CA LEU A 670 -0.13 -21.11 -5.56
C LEU A 670 0.96 -21.40 -6.59
N VAL A 671 1.31 -20.39 -7.38
CA VAL A 671 2.56 -20.34 -8.13
C VAL A 671 3.60 -19.65 -7.25
N HIS A 672 4.47 -20.40 -6.59
CA HIS A 672 5.55 -19.84 -5.79
C HIS A 672 6.47 -18.96 -6.65
N ILE A 673 7.07 -17.91 -6.10
CA ILE A 673 7.91 -16.95 -6.84
C ILE A 673 9.01 -17.65 -7.65
N SER A 674 9.58 -18.73 -7.14
CA SER A 674 10.56 -19.55 -7.86
C SER A 674 9.98 -20.34 -9.03
N GLN A 675 8.67 -20.45 -9.17
CA GLN A 675 7.95 -21.17 -10.22
C GLN A 675 7.33 -20.25 -11.28
N LEU A 676 7.46 -18.93 -11.14
CA LEU A 676 6.92 -17.95 -12.09
C LEU A 676 7.71 -17.90 -13.39
N ASN A 677 9.04 -18.01 -13.30
CA ASN A 677 9.92 -17.94 -14.48
C ASN A 677 11.13 -18.86 -14.28
N SER A 678 11.79 -19.22 -15.39
CA SER A 678 13.09 -19.93 -15.36
C SER A 678 14.23 -19.04 -14.84
N LYS A 679 14.14 -17.72 -15.01
CA LYS A 679 15.08 -16.71 -14.45
C LYS A 679 14.63 -16.29 -13.06
N PHE A 680 15.58 -15.81 -12.25
CA PHE A 680 15.27 -15.27 -10.92
C PHE A 680 14.29 -14.08 -11.00
N VAL A 681 13.22 -14.17 -10.25
CA VAL A 681 12.18 -13.12 -10.12
C VAL A 681 12.25 -12.55 -8.72
N SER A 682 12.45 -11.26 -8.60
CA SER A 682 12.45 -10.54 -7.31
C SER A 682 11.06 -9.96 -6.96
N ASN A 683 10.27 -9.63 -7.98
CA ASN A 683 8.94 -9.07 -7.82
C ASN A 683 7.95 -9.76 -8.79
N PRO A 684 6.96 -10.51 -8.29
CA PRO A 684 5.95 -11.17 -9.14
C PRO A 684 5.19 -10.24 -10.08
N ASN A 685 4.94 -8.99 -9.68
CA ASN A 685 4.24 -7.98 -10.49
C ASN A 685 4.97 -7.60 -11.79
N THR A 686 6.25 -7.95 -11.93
CA THR A 686 6.99 -7.78 -13.19
C THR A 686 6.71 -8.88 -14.21
N ILE A 687 6.07 -9.97 -13.79
CA ILE A 687 5.79 -11.15 -14.63
C ILE A 687 4.31 -11.29 -14.92
N VAL A 688 3.44 -11.03 -13.94
CA VAL A 688 2.00 -11.18 -14.04
C VAL A 688 1.25 -10.02 -13.38
N HIS A 689 -0.01 -9.82 -13.78
CA HIS A 689 -0.90 -8.80 -13.25
C HIS A 689 -2.18 -9.44 -12.69
N LEU A 690 -2.84 -8.75 -11.75
CA LEU A 690 -4.14 -9.17 -11.23
C LEU A 690 -5.15 -9.33 -12.37
N HIS A 691 -5.95 -10.38 -12.28
CA HIS A 691 -6.94 -10.78 -13.29
C HIS A 691 -6.35 -11.11 -14.68
N GLN A 692 -5.02 -11.24 -14.77
CA GLN A 692 -4.38 -11.71 -15.99
C GLN A 692 -4.75 -13.18 -16.25
N HIS A 693 -5.03 -13.48 -17.51
CA HIS A 693 -5.23 -14.85 -17.98
C HIS A 693 -3.85 -15.46 -18.25
N ILE A 694 -3.56 -16.58 -17.61
CA ILE A 694 -2.29 -17.29 -17.72
C ILE A 694 -2.51 -18.79 -17.88
N TYR A 695 -1.50 -19.49 -18.39
CA TYR A 695 -1.45 -20.95 -18.34
C TYR A 695 -0.52 -21.40 -17.22
N VAL A 696 -0.97 -22.38 -16.45
CA VAL A 696 -0.21 -22.95 -15.32
C VAL A 696 -0.21 -24.46 -15.39
N LYS A 697 0.83 -25.08 -14.85
CA LYS A 697 0.97 -26.52 -14.71
C LYS A 697 0.81 -26.94 -13.25
N VAL A 698 0.02 -27.92 -12.99
CA VAL A 698 -0.14 -28.51 -11.65
C VAL A 698 1.14 -29.30 -11.31
N ILE A 699 1.81 -28.95 -10.21
CA ILE A 699 3.04 -29.60 -9.77
C ILE A 699 2.88 -30.37 -8.46
N GLU A 700 1.86 -30.03 -7.65
CA GLU A 700 1.60 -30.67 -6.37
C GLU A 700 0.13 -30.53 -5.97
N ILE A 701 -0.45 -31.54 -5.38
CA ILE A 701 -1.83 -31.52 -4.87
C ILE A 701 -1.84 -32.10 -3.46
N ASP A 702 -2.04 -31.26 -2.43
CA ASP A 702 -2.24 -31.69 -1.05
C ASP A 702 -3.75 -31.62 -0.69
N SER A 703 -4.45 -32.71 -0.90
CA SER A 703 -5.89 -32.81 -0.62
C SER A 703 -6.23 -32.70 0.86
N LYS A 704 -5.27 -32.98 1.79
CA LYS A 704 -5.52 -32.87 3.24
C LYS A 704 -5.52 -31.43 3.71
N ARG A 705 -4.69 -30.60 3.08
CA ARG A 705 -4.56 -29.16 3.42
C ARG A 705 -5.27 -28.26 2.41
N ASN A 706 -5.95 -28.83 1.41
CA ASN A 706 -6.55 -28.11 0.28
C ASN A 706 -5.54 -27.12 -0.37
N ARG A 707 -4.32 -27.60 -0.65
CA ARG A 707 -3.28 -26.79 -1.30
C ARG A 707 -2.97 -27.35 -2.68
N ILE A 708 -2.84 -26.46 -3.65
CA ILE A 708 -2.50 -26.78 -5.04
C ILE A 708 -1.23 -25.99 -5.37
N GLY A 709 -0.15 -26.71 -5.68
CA GLY A 709 1.10 -26.14 -6.17
C GLY A 709 1.07 -26.04 -7.70
N LEU A 710 1.36 -24.84 -8.22
CA LEU A 710 1.34 -24.51 -9.63
C LEU A 710 2.69 -23.99 -10.11
N SER A 711 2.97 -24.11 -11.41
CA SER A 711 4.16 -23.56 -12.07
C SER A 711 3.82 -22.93 -13.39
N MET A 712 4.50 -21.84 -13.72
CA MET A 712 4.47 -21.20 -15.06
C MET A 712 5.72 -21.52 -15.88
N LYS A 713 6.68 -22.26 -15.30
CA LYS A 713 7.94 -22.60 -15.99
C LYS A 713 7.70 -23.47 -17.22
N ASN A 714 8.34 -23.10 -18.31
CA ASN A 714 8.32 -23.85 -19.57
C ASN A 714 6.93 -23.98 -20.21
N ILE A 715 6.00 -23.08 -19.87
CA ILE A 715 4.66 -23.02 -20.45
C ILE A 715 4.56 -21.78 -21.33
N LYS A 716 4.03 -21.94 -22.54
CA LYS A 716 3.77 -20.82 -23.44
C LYS A 716 2.57 -20.02 -22.95
N GLN A 717 2.81 -18.78 -22.56
CA GLN A 717 1.76 -17.88 -22.11
C GLN A 717 0.96 -17.30 -23.28
N PRO A 718 -0.33 -16.98 -23.10
CA PRO A 718 -1.11 -16.28 -24.12
C PRO A 718 -0.49 -14.90 -24.37
N ILE A 719 -0.39 -14.53 -25.65
CA ILE A 719 0.18 -13.24 -26.10
C ILE A 719 -0.84 -12.13 -25.88
#